data_0f33abe7c5a87c9535a2ec92f66e1e44
#
_entry.id   0f33abe7c5a87c9535a2ec92f66e1e44
#
_cell.length_a   1.000
_cell.length_b   1.000
_cell.length_c   1.000
_cell.angle_alpha   90.00
_cell.angle_beta   90.00
_cell.angle_gamma   90.00
#
_symmetry.space_group_name_H-M   'P 1'
#
loop_
_entity.id
_entity.type
_entity.pdbx_description
1 polymer ?
#
loop_
_entity_poly.entity_id
_entity_poly.type
_entity_poly.pdbx_seq_one_letter_code
_entity_poly.pdbx_strand_id
1 'polypeptide(L)'
;MHRRFACLFIVYSTCAQAQTQASAPPQQVVISGAQTDVEAGQDFVAGKIVIGQKKIADSGLQNTGELLRREPAISVDKSGRIGLLGLPGYTQVLVDGQPPAGDFMNIDLTRVERIEIAKTTFAATGPFGIAGTINIVLRKAQRKAASRLTGNARTEGGRKGMDLTWSSTAVSDGFSHTFTLSRWRRLSTAHSDYVQTSERPGTGVIREYEGEAHTPGLYESVSASSVLAWTLDANHTLTFSPSLARFNIDGDSQERRRWMSGLNSLANQIATHPTNNVHLPLQWNWRIDADSSLAVKLVASGTRADSRRRRDELWSPGGPRQRINNQDNSTRNYMLDLDYALETEDGHRITAGAKFARNESDGSYTDLVDGLPDTSLAVLGPDTSSHLTSARLFIQDEWRINRRWAVNLGASGERRRYQLVEGPARNRPRFDLWSPSAHVSHRVGGNRKRQLRASLARSYRAPFFDELLLRPTINPYAPCPAQGLCGANGIDLADSSGNPALRPERALGLNLSYAHGFGRDSEVSVELYARDISDKNAQEVALVDVPWASAPRYVIRQANLGQARVRGLDLEARLAGKDFSPTLAHLELSGSIGLADSTLSELPGPDNHIAGQSPWRAKLGGSYSLQSLPLTLGFDASYLPEDWVRSSGSQRVYESSRPTLNLNASWNVSKATVLRLNLDNLLPQRKSRIDEFQERDSIVRLSTWNANHARIVVRFETSL
;
A
#
# COMPACT_ATOMS: atom_id res chain seq x y z
N MET A 1 25.87 -23.75 -25.36
CA MET A 1 25.10 -23.85 -26.61
C MET A 1 24.09 -22.71 -26.65
N HIS A 2 24.42 -21.71 -27.47
CA HIS A 2 23.60 -20.48 -27.63
C HIS A 2 22.41 -20.76 -28.53
N ARG A 3 21.21 -20.41 -28.13
CA ARG A 3 20.09 -20.19 -29.05
C ARG A 3 19.53 -18.79 -28.86
N ARG A 4 19.79 -17.96 -29.85
CA ARG A 4 19.20 -16.63 -30.02
C ARG A 4 17.75 -16.77 -30.47
N PHE A 5 16.82 -16.14 -29.78
CA PHE A 5 15.48 -15.86 -30.29
C PHE A 5 15.47 -14.43 -30.83
N ALA A 6 15.39 -14.32 -32.15
CA ALA A 6 15.10 -13.08 -32.84
C ALA A 6 13.60 -13.06 -33.14
N CYS A 7 12.86 -12.11 -32.56
CA CYS A 7 11.50 -11.80 -32.99
C CYS A 7 11.55 -10.75 -34.09
N LEU A 8 11.14 -11.18 -35.27
CA LEU A 8 11.00 -10.40 -36.49
C LEU A 8 9.66 -9.63 -36.44
N PHE A 9 9.69 -8.30 -36.40
CA PHE A 9 8.51 -7.46 -36.64
C PHE A 9 8.42 -7.16 -38.14
N ILE A 10 7.41 -7.72 -38.81
CA ILE A 10 7.07 -7.40 -40.21
C ILE A 10 6.05 -6.26 -40.17
N VAL A 11 6.45 -5.10 -40.69
CA VAL A 11 5.56 -3.97 -40.96
C VAL A 11 5.02 -4.12 -42.38
N TYR A 12 3.72 -4.35 -42.53
CA TYR A 12 3.03 -4.22 -43.79
C TYR A 12 2.36 -2.86 -43.90
N SER A 13 2.84 -2.03 -44.85
CA SER A 13 2.13 -0.85 -45.32
C SER A 13 1.25 -1.25 -46.50
N THR A 14 -0.06 -1.04 -46.39
CA THR A 14 -0.97 -1.09 -47.56
C THR A 14 -1.80 0.18 -47.61
N CYS A 15 -1.79 0.81 -48.79
CA CYS A 15 -2.55 2.00 -49.16
C CYS A 15 -4.06 1.75 -49.05
N ALA A 16 -4.76 2.73 -48.48
CA ALA A 16 -6.21 2.78 -48.45
C ALA A 16 -6.77 3.50 -49.68
N GLN A 17 -7.74 2.88 -50.35
CA GLN A 17 -8.65 3.57 -51.25
C GLN A 17 -9.94 3.91 -50.53
N ALA A 18 -10.40 5.13 -50.71
CA ALA A 18 -11.62 5.67 -50.15
C ALA A 18 -12.88 5.11 -50.85
N GLN A 19 -13.86 4.68 -50.06
CA GLN A 19 -15.25 4.56 -50.51
C GLN A 19 -16.26 4.96 -49.43
N THR A 20 -17.03 5.96 -49.81
CA THR A 20 -18.40 6.40 -49.46
C THR A 20 -19.08 5.95 -48.16
N GLN A 21 -19.52 6.97 -47.46
CA GLN A 21 -20.38 7.01 -46.30
C GLN A 21 -21.71 6.22 -46.44
N ALA A 22 -21.97 5.38 -45.46
CA ALA A 22 -23.32 5.06 -45.00
C ALA A 22 -23.55 5.68 -43.63
N SER A 23 -24.56 6.51 -43.47
CA SER A 23 -24.93 7.21 -42.29
C SER A 23 -25.35 6.24 -41.17
N ALA A 24 -24.57 6.21 -40.08
CA ALA A 24 -24.95 5.54 -38.86
C ALA A 24 -26.10 6.29 -38.16
N PRO A 25 -27.05 5.58 -37.53
CA PRO A 25 -28.11 6.22 -36.76
C PRO A 25 -27.53 7.07 -35.63
N PRO A 26 -28.20 8.16 -35.23
CA PRO A 26 -27.67 9.06 -34.20
C PRO A 26 -27.50 8.32 -32.87
N GLN A 27 -26.26 8.12 -32.47
CA GLN A 27 -25.96 7.76 -31.10
C GLN A 27 -26.54 8.87 -30.23
N GLN A 28 -27.50 8.54 -29.39
CA GLN A 28 -27.90 9.40 -28.28
C GLN A 28 -26.67 9.63 -27.41
N VAL A 29 -25.95 10.71 -27.67
CA VAL A 29 -24.98 11.27 -26.75
C VAL A 29 -25.84 11.83 -25.62
N VAL A 30 -26.01 11.03 -24.56
CA VAL A 30 -26.42 11.56 -23.26
C VAL A 30 -25.29 12.48 -22.86
N ILE A 31 -25.46 13.78 -23.13
CA ILE A 31 -24.65 14.83 -22.49
C ILE A 31 -25.15 14.89 -21.04
N SER A 32 -24.70 13.95 -20.22
CA SER A 32 -24.65 14.17 -18.78
C SER A 32 -23.66 15.33 -18.62
N GLY A 33 -24.15 16.49 -18.22
CA GLY A 33 -23.28 17.61 -17.85
C GLY A 33 -22.19 17.05 -16.94
N ALA A 34 -20.91 17.35 -17.24
CA ALA A 34 -19.76 16.71 -16.59
C ALA A 34 -19.95 16.72 -15.07
N GLN A 35 -20.23 15.54 -14.50
CA GLN A 35 -20.45 15.35 -13.08
C GLN A 35 -19.13 15.64 -12.37
N THR A 36 -19.17 16.43 -11.30
CA THR A 36 -17.98 16.72 -10.50
C THR A 36 -17.57 15.49 -9.68
N ASP A 37 -16.32 15.42 -9.23
CA ASP A 37 -15.82 14.33 -8.38
C ASP A 37 -16.65 14.21 -7.08
N VAL A 38 -17.09 15.34 -6.52
CA VAL A 38 -17.96 15.40 -5.33
C VAL A 38 -19.35 14.82 -5.65
N GLU A 39 -19.96 15.22 -6.76
CA GLU A 39 -21.25 14.68 -7.20
C GLU A 39 -21.18 13.18 -7.48
N ALA A 40 -20.11 12.71 -8.12
CA ALA A 40 -19.87 11.29 -8.37
C ALA A 40 -19.76 10.48 -7.08
N GLY A 41 -19.07 11.01 -6.07
CA GLY A 41 -18.96 10.39 -4.74
C GLY A 41 -20.29 10.34 -3.97
N GLN A 42 -21.11 11.37 -4.13
CA GLN A 42 -22.42 11.50 -3.47
C GLN A 42 -23.48 10.52 -4.00
N ASP A 43 -23.31 9.99 -5.20
CA ASP A 43 -24.26 9.03 -5.79
C ASP A 43 -24.11 7.62 -5.22
N PHE A 44 -23.01 7.28 -4.54
CA PHE A 44 -22.85 6.00 -3.87
C PHE A 44 -23.54 5.99 -2.50
N VAL A 45 -24.30 4.95 -2.19
CA VAL A 45 -25.10 4.85 -0.96
C VAL A 45 -24.21 4.92 0.28
N ALA A 46 -23.14 4.15 0.35
CA ALA A 46 -22.26 4.14 1.51
C ALA A 46 -21.18 5.25 1.48
N GLY A 47 -21.21 6.11 0.48
CA GLY A 47 -20.25 7.19 0.27
C GLY A 47 -18.91 6.71 -0.25
N LYS A 48 -18.49 7.28 -1.36
CA LYS A 48 -17.13 7.16 -1.89
C LYS A 48 -16.58 8.57 -2.10
N ILE A 49 -15.29 8.72 -1.88
CA ILE A 49 -14.53 9.88 -2.34
C ILE A 49 -13.96 9.49 -3.70
N VAL A 50 -14.24 10.29 -4.71
CA VAL A 50 -13.72 10.11 -6.06
C VAL A 50 -12.70 11.21 -6.34
N ILE A 51 -11.53 10.83 -6.79
CA ILE A 51 -10.48 11.73 -7.28
C ILE A 51 -10.38 11.49 -8.78
N GLY A 52 -11.01 12.34 -9.57
CA GLY A 52 -11.08 12.18 -11.02
C GLY A 52 -9.89 12.78 -11.76
N GLN A 53 -9.89 12.62 -13.09
CA GLN A 53 -8.77 13.03 -13.95
C GLN A 53 -8.40 14.51 -13.83
N LYS A 54 -9.38 15.39 -13.71
CA LYS A 54 -9.11 16.82 -13.59
C LYS A 54 -8.31 17.11 -12.33
N LYS A 55 -8.76 16.63 -11.17
CA LYS A 55 -8.07 16.82 -9.89
C LYS A 55 -6.68 16.17 -9.90
N ILE A 56 -6.54 14.99 -10.51
CA ILE A 56 -5.25 14.32 -10.70
C ILE A 56 -4.30 15.20 -11.53
N ALA A 57 -4.75 15.74 -12.66
CA ALA A 57 -3.93 16.59 -13.52
C ALA A 57 -3.55 17.90 -12.84
N ASP A 58 -4.50 18.55 -12.17
CA ASP A 58 -4.31 19.84 -11.49
C ASP A 58 -3.41 19.72 -10.26
N SER A 59 -3.34 18.53 -9.63
CA SER A 59 -2.50 18.27 -8.44
C SER A 59 -1.00 18.48 -8.67
N GLY A 60 -0.55 18.35 -9.91
CA GLY A 60 0.87 18.47 -10.24
C GLY A 60 1.75 17.33 -9.75
N LEU A 61 1.17 16.27 -9.18
CA LEU A 61 1.88 15.15 -8.59
C LEU A 61 2.28 14.09 -9.60
N GLN A 62 3.19 13.19 -9.21
CA GLN A 62 3.78 12.22 -10.14
C GLN A 62 3.16 10.84 -10.06
N ASN A 63 2.91 10.37 -8.84
CA ASN A 63 2.48 9.01 -8.58
C ASN A 63 1.34 8.98 -7.55
N THR A 64 0.69 7.84 -7.52
CA THR A 64 -0.45 7.61 -6.63
C THR A 64 -0.10 7.80 -5.16
N GLY A 65 1.11 7.44 -4.74
CA GLY A 65 1.56 7.61 -3.37
C GLY A 65 1.66 9.08 -2.94
N GLU A 66 2.14 9.95 -3.81
CA GLU A 66 2.16 11.39 -3.55
C GLU A 66 0.75 11.96 -3.43
N LEU A 67 -0.15 11.57 -4.34
CA LEU A 67 -1.54 12.01 -4.34
C LEU A 67 -2.29 11.52 -3.08
N LEU A 68 -2.17 10.23 -2.77
CA LEU A 68 -2.84 9.64 -1.62
C LEU A 68 -2.36 10.24 -0.29
N ARG A 69 -1.07 10.53 -0.15
CA ARG A 69 -0.56 11.19 1.07
C ARG A 69 -1.14 12.59 1.30
N ARG A 70 -1.48 13.31 0.23
CA ARG A 70 -2.07 14.66 0.30
C ARG A 70 -3.60 14.64 0.48
N GLU A 71 -4.26 13.54 0.10
CA GLU A 71 -5.71 13.44 0.23
C GLU A 71 -6.14 13.52 1.72
N PRO A 72 -7.08 14.42 2.11
CA PRO A 72 -7.53 14.57 3.49
C PRO A 72 -8.07 13.29 4.14
N ALA A 73 -8.79 12.46 3.37
CA ALA A 73 -9.36 11.20 3.83
C ALA A 73 -8.33 10.12 4.16
N ILE A 74 -7.10 10.26 3.68
CA ILE A 74 -6.03 9.29 3.88
C ILE A 74 -5.23 9.66 5.12
N SER A 75 -5.06 8.73 6.04
CA SER A 75 -4.06 8.82 7.11
C SER A 75 -2.72 8.27 6.63
N VAL A 76 -1.64 8.81 7.17
CA VAL A 76 -0.29 8.31 6.92
C VAL A 76 0.34 8.09 8.28
N ASP A 77 0.84 6.89 8.58
CA ASP A 77 1.52 6.64 9.85
C ASP A 77 2.95 7.20 9.87
N LYS A 78 3.62 7.09 11.01
CA LYS A 78 5.00 7.58 11.18
C LYS A 78 6.01 6.82 10.31
N SER A 79 5.71 5.59 9.88
CA SER A 79 6.51 4.82 8.92
C SER A 79 6.25 5.23 7.46
N GLY A 80 5.21 6.01 7.19
CA GLY A 80 4.81 6.46 5.85
C GLY A 80 3.79 5.55 5.17
N ARG A 81 3.24 4.55 5.86
CA ARG A 81 2.16 3.70 5.33
C ARG A 81 0.86 4.50 5.29
N ILE A 82 0.14 4.36 4.19
CA ILE A 82 -1.18 4.96 4.05
C ILE A 82 -2.25 4.09 4.69
N GLY A 83 -3.33 4.74 5.14
CA GLY A 83 -4.49 4.08 5.73
C GLY A 83 -5.72 4.96 5.71
N LEU A 84 -6.84 4.41 6.12
CA LEU A 84 -8.11 5.10 6.35
C LEU A 84 -8.42 5.08 7.84
N LEU A 85 -9.20 6.06 8.31
CA LEU A 85 -9.68 6.13 9.70
C LEU A 85 -8.55 6.05 10.76
N GLY A 86 -7.33 6.49 10.44
CA GLY A 86 -6.19 6.36 11.33
C GLY A 86 -5.75 4.92 11.63
N LEU A 87 -6.15 3.95 10.80
CA LEU A 87 -5.84 2.53 10.95
C LEU A 87 -4.91 2.06 9.82
N PRO A 88 -3.61 2.34 9.88
CA PRO A 88 -2.64 1.85 8.89
C PRO A 88 -2.54 0.32 8.97
N GLY A 89 -2.37 -0.31 7.79
CA GLY A 89 -2.33 -1.78 7.70
C GLY A 89 -3.71 -2.46 7.67
N TYR A 90 -4.80 -1.72 7.87
CA TYR A 90 -6.19 -2.21 7.79
C TYR A 90 -6.96 -1.72 6.57
N THR A 91 -6.29 -1.04 5.67
CA THR A 91 -6.88 -0.53 4.43
C THR A 91 -6.56 -1.48 3.29
N GLN A 92 -7.58 -1.92 2.58
CA GLN A 92 -7.42 -2.65 1.34
C GLN A 92 -7.06 -1.68 0.22
N VAL A 93 -6.01 -1.97 -0.55
CA VAL A 93 -5.70 -1.24 -1.77
C VAL A 93 -5.88 -2.15 -2.96
N LEU A 94 -6.57 -1.66 -3.98
CA LEU A 94 -6.86 -2.36 -5.22
C LEU A 94 -6.39 -1.53 -6.42
N VAL A 95 -6.03 -2.21 -7.48
CA VAL A 95 -5.80 -1.64 -8.81
C VAL A 95 -6.76 -2.34 -9.77
N ASP A 96 -7.66 -1.58 -10.39
CA ASP A 96 -8.75 -2.13 -11.22
C ASP A 96 -9.57 -3.23 -10.51
N GLY A 97 -9.83 -3.04 -9.20
CA GLY A 97 -10.59 -3.99 -8.37
C GLY A 97 -9.80 -5.23 -7.94
N GLN A 98 -8.49 -5.29 -8.18
CA GLN A 98 -7.63 -6.44 -7.87
C GLN A 98 -6.50 -6.05 -6.92
N PRO A 99 -5.95 -6.98 -6.11
CA PRO A 99 -4.73 -6.74 -5.36
C PRO A 99 -3.61 -6.27 -6.31
N PRO A 100 -2.83 -5.25 -5.93
CA PRO A 100 -1.78 -4.73 -6.79
C PRO A 100 -0.70 -5.79 -7.03
N ALA A 101 -0.25 -5.91 -8.29
CA ALA A 101 0.83 -6.83 -8.68
C ALA A 101 2.24 -6.31 -8.33
N GLY A 102 2.32 -5.08 -7.83
CA GLY A 102 3.56 -4.40 -7.47
C GLY A 102 3.29 -3.22 -6.55
N ASP A 103 4.27 -2.33 -6.40
CA ASP A 103 4.11 -1.15 -5.54
C ASP A 103 3.13 -0.14 -6.14
N PHE A 104 1.91 -0.16 -5.62
CA PHE A 104 0.84 0.77 -6.04
C PHE A 104 1.16 2.24 -5.76
N MET A 105 2.07 2.53 -4.83
CA MET A 105 2.48 3.91 -4.52
C MET A 105 3.28 4.56 -5.66
N ASN A 106 3.90 3.75 -6.51
CA ASN A 106 4.72 4.21 -7.64
C ASN A 106 3.99 4.19 -9.00
N ILE A 107 2.68 3.98 -9.03
CA ILE A 107 1.90 4.07 -10.27
C ILE A 107 1.90 5.52 -10.75
N ASP A 108 2.33 5.77 -11.99
CA ASP A 108 2.32 7.10 -12.60
C ASP A 108 0.87 7.58 -12.78
N LEU A 109 0.57 8.80 -12.31
CA LEU A 109 -0.77 9.38 -12.35
C LEU A 109 -1.31 9.59 -13.77
N THR A 110 -0.45 9.65 -14.78
CA THR A 110 -0.89 9.72 -16.19
C THR A 110 -1.62 8.46 -16.62
N ARG A 111 -1.37 7.34 -15.97
CA ARG A 111 -2.05 6.04 -16.20
C ARG A 111 -3.36 5.90 -15.42
N VAL A 112 -3.60 6.76 -14.44
CA VAL A 112 -4.76 6.68 -13.56
C VAL A 112 -5.93 7.43 -14.17
N GLU A 113 -7.09 6.79 -14.23
CA GLU A 113 -8.35 7.40 -14.63
C GLU A 113 -9.00 8.12 -13.46
N ARG A 114 -9.10 7.42 -12.32
CA ARG A 114 -9.62 7.95 -11.06
C ARG A 114 -9.15 7.09 -9.88
N ILE A 115 -9.26 7.65 -8.68
CA ILE A 115 -9.08 6.91 -7.43
C ILE A 115 -10.40 6.98 -6.66
N GLU A 116 -10.86 5.82 -6.19
CA GLU A 116 -12.06 5.67 -5.39
C GLU A 116 -11.67 5.27 -3.97
N ILE A 117 -12.15 6.03 -2.97
CA ILE A 117 -11.86 5.77 -1.56
C ILE A 117 -13.18 5.53 -0.84
N ALA A 118 -13.32 4.37 -0.21
CA ALA A 118 -14.46 4.00 0.60
C ALA A 118 -14.00 3.66 2.02
N LYS A 119 -14.53 4.34 3.04
CA LYS A 119 -14.16 4.12 4.45
C LYS A 119 -14.95 2.98 5.12
N THR A 120 -15.58 2.17 4.32
CA THR A 120 -16.31 0.95 4.70
C THR A 120 -16.07 -0.14 3.68
N THR A 121 -16.54 -1.35 3.94
CA THR A 121 -16.40 -2.50 3.04
C THR A 121 -17.73 -2.85 2.40
N PHE A 122 -17.67 -3.30 1.15
CA PHE A 122 -18.81 -3.77 0.37
C PHE A 122 -18.61 -5.23 -0.05
N ALA A 123 -19.69 -5.95 -0.27
CA ALA A 123 -19.61 -7.32 -0.73
C ALA A 123 -18.89 -7.43 -2.08
N ALA A 124 -19.14 -6.52 -3.01
CA ALA A 124 -18.55 -6.52 -4.35
C ALA A 124 -17.03 -6.24 -4.34
N THR A 125 -16.54 -5.26 -3.56
CA THR A 125 -15.10 -4.95 -3.49
C THR A 125 -14.33 -5.94 -2.62
N GLY A 126 -15.02 -6.63 -1.72
CA GLY A 126 -14.45 -7.61 -0.79
C GLY A 126 -14.22 -7.05 0.61
N PRO A 127 -14.23 -7.93 1.60
CA PRO A 127 -14.22 -7.58 3.02
C PRO A 127 -12.82 -7.49 3.64
N PHE A 128 -11.75 -7.35 2.86
CA PHE A 128 -10.36 -7.40 3.36
C PHE A 128 -9.91 -6.14 4.08
N GLY A 129 -10.61 -5.03 3.95
CA GLY A 129 -10.22 -3.75 4.55
C GLY A 129 -11.04 -3.44 5.79
N ILE A 130 -10.54 -3.68 7.01
CA ILE A 130 -11.23 -3.31 8.26
C ILE A 130 -11.50 -1.80 8.34
N ALA A 131 -10.59 -0.98 7.78
CA ALA A 131 -10.73 0.47 7.71
C ALA A 131 -11.41 0.96 6.42
N GLY A 132 -11.50 0.11 5.40
CA GLY A 132 -12.07 0.47 4.10
C GLY A 132 -11.17 0.11 2.92
N THR A 133 -11.52 0.62 1.74
CA THR A 133 -10.88 0.27 0.47
C THR A 133 -10.48 1.51 -0.33
N ILE A 134 -9.29 1.48 -0.92
CA ILE A 134 -8.82 2.42 -1.93
C ILE A 134 -8.70 1.65 -3.24
N ASN A 135 -9.41 2.06 -4.30
CA ASN A 135 -9.34 1.43 -5.61
C ASN A 135 -8.76 2.43 -6.63
N ILE A 136 -7.62 2.11 -7.19
CA ILE A 136 -6.95 2.89 -8.23
C ILE A 136 -7.42 2.33 -9.58
N VAL A 137 -8.22 3.10 -10.30
CA VAL A 137 -8.75 2.71 -11.60
C VAL A 137 -7.83 3.25 -12.68
N LEU A 138 -7.29 2.34 -13.49
CA LEU A 138 -6.38 2.69 -14.57
C LEU A 138 -7.15 3.03 -15.86
N ARG A 139 -6.57 3.89 -16.69
CA ARG A 139 -7.10 4.21 -18.02
C ARG A 139 -7.09 2.96 -18.90
N LYS A 140 -8.21 2.62 -19.49
CA LYS A 140 -8.34 1.43 -20.34
C LYS A 140 -8.14 1.79 -21.81
N ALA A 141 -9.14 2.27 -22.47
CA ALA A 141 -9.07 2.63 -23.90
C ALA A 141 -8.93 4.15 -24.06
N GLN A 142 -8.03 4.61 -24.90
CA GLN A 142 -7.97 6.01 -25.30
C GLN A 142 -8.66 6.19 -26.65
N ARG A 143 -9.35 7.31 -26.82
CA ARG A 143 -10.08 7.64 -28.06
C ARG A 143 -9.25 8.48 -29.03
N LYS A 144 -8.05 8.92 -28.64
CA LYS A 144 -7.17 9.76 -29.46
C LYS A 144 -5.75 9.24 -29.38
N ALA A 145 -5.07 9.24 -30.52
CA ALA A 145 -3.64 9.00 -30.58
C ALA A 145 -2.90 10.11 -29.82
N ALA A 146 -1.91 9.71 -29.04
CA ALA A 146 -1.07 10.63 -28.27
C ALA A 146 0.27 9.97 -27.96
N SER A 147 1.33 10.74 -27.97
CA SER A 147 2.64 10.32 -27.48
C SER A 147 3.09 11.30 -26.39
N ARG A 148 3.70 10.80 -25.34
CA ARG A 148 4.11 11.62 -24.19
C ARG A 148 5.45 11.18 -23.67
N LEU A 149 6.29 12.13 -23.36
CA LEU A 149 7.56 11.94 -22.67
C LEU A 149 7.53 12.64 -21.32
N THR A 150 7.92 11.95 -20.26
CA THR A 150 8.04 12.49 -18.91
C THR A 150 9.43 12.21 -18.37
N GLY A 151 10.11 13.24 -17.88
CA GLY A 151 11.40 13.12 -17.21
C GLY A 151 11.34 13.74 -15.81
N ASN A 152 11.96 13.09 -14.82
CA ASN A 152 12.09 13.60 -13.45
C ASN A 152 13.55 13.60 -13.05
N ALA A 153 13.99 14.69 -12.41
CA ALA A 153 15.24 14.74 -11.66
C ALA A 153 14.94 15.04 -10.19
N ARG A 154 15.61 14.33 -9.29
CA ARG A 154 15.41 14.51 -7.84
C ARG A 154 16.71 14.58 -7.08
N THR A 155 16.67 15.24 -5.93
CA THR A 155 17.74 15.19 -4.93
C THR A 155 17.15 15.10 -3.53
N GLU A 156 17.79 14.30 -2.68
CA GLU A 156 17.41 14.10 -1.27
C GLU A 156 18.69 13.76 -0.48
N GLY A 157 19.02 14.53 0.56
CA GLY A 157 20.23 14.29 1.36
C GLY A 157 21.51 14.24 0.54
N GLY A 158 21.65 15.06 -0.51
CA GLY A 158 22.79 15.05 -1.42
C GLY A 158 22.78 13.90 -2.46
N ARG A 159 21.83 12.97 -2.40
CA ARG A 159 21.70 11.86 -3.34
C ARG A 159 20.77 12.23 -4.49
N LYS A 160 21.10 11.75 -5.67
CA LYS A 160 20.40 12.10 -6.91
C LYS A 160 19.59 10.93 -7.45
N GLY A 161 18.51 11.23 -8.14
CA GLY A 161 17.69 10.23 -8.84
C GLY A 161 17.15 10.80 -10.15
N MET A 162 16.82 9.93 -11.07
CA MET A 162 16.25 10.28 -12.37
C MET A 162 15.22 9.22 -12.77
N ASP A 163 14.10 9.67 -13.28
CA ASP A 163 13.05 8.81 -13.83
C ASP A 163 12.75 9.29 -15.26
N LEU A 164 12.54 8.37 -16.19
CA LEU A 164 12.14 8.63 -17.56
C LEU A 164 10.99 7.68 -17.93
N THR A 165 9.92 8.25 -18.47
CA THR A 165 8.76 7.47 -18.96
C THR A 165 8.36 8.00 -20.33
N TRP A 166 8.25 7.08 -21.28
CA TRP A 166 7.66 7.33 -22.59
C TRP A 166 6.41 6.49 -22.75
N SER A 167 5.34 7.09 -23.24
CA SER A 167 4.11 6.40 -23.60
C SER A 167 3.63 6.82 -24.98
N SER A 168 3.10 5.87 -25.73
CA SER A 168 2.53 6.12 -27.05
C SER A 168 1.21 5.38 -27.18
N THR A 169 0.19 6.08 -27.65
CA THR A 169 -1.14 5.55 -27.90
C THR A 169 -1.44 5.66 -29.40
N ALA A 170 -1.85 4.56 -30.00
CA ALA A 170 -2.44 4.56 -31.34
C ALA A 170 -3.90 4.07 -31.25
N VAL A 171 -4.74 4.60 -32.12
CA VAL A 171 -6.17 4.30 -32.18
C VAL A 171 -6.54 4.06 -33.62
N SER A 172 -7.23 2.96 -33.87
CA SER A 172 -7.87 2.62 -35.12
C SER A 172 -9.33 2.22 -34.86
N ASP A 173 -10.09 1.93 -35.91
CA ASP A 173 -11.47 1.50 -35.75
C ASP A 173 -11.56 0.19 -34.96
N GLY A 174 -12.31 0.21 -33.88
CA GLY A 174 -12.50 -0.94 -32.99
C GLY A 174 -11.27 -1.37 -32.17
N PHE A 175 -10.10 -0.71 -32.30
CA PHE A 175 -8.88 -1.08 -31.57
C PHE A 175 -8.11 0.15 -31.07
N SER A 176 -7.64 0.09 -29.85
CA SER A 176 -6.65 1.03 -29.32
C SER A 176 -5.53 0.31 -28.60
N HIS A 177 -4.33 0.82 -28.74
CA HIS A 177 -3.24 0.34 -27.91
C HIS A 177 -2.46 1.50 -27.30
N THR A 178 -2.02 1.33 -26.04
CA THR A 178 -1.11 2.20 -25.37
C THR A 178 0.10 1.41 -24.94
N PHE A 179 1.27 1.81 -25.38
CA PHE A 179 2.54 1.25 -24.91
C PHE A 179 3.21 2.23 -23.96
N THR A 180 3.81 1.75 -22.88
CA THR A 180 4.56 2.57 -21.91
C THR A 180 5.87 1.88 -21.56
N LEU A 181 6.97 2.64 -21.67
CA LEU A 181 8.29 2.24 -21.22
C LEU A 181 8.76 3.20 -20.14
N SER A 182 9.20 2.67 -18.98
CA SER A 182 9.69 3.47 -17.88
C SER A 182 11.03 2.95 -17.38
N ARG A 183 11.94 3.86 -17.05
CA ARG A 183 13.15 3.58 -16.32
C ARG A 183 13.32 4.60 -15.21
N TRP A 184 13.65 4.14 -14.01
CA TRP A 184 14.00 5.04 -12.92
C TRP A 184 15.21 4.51 -12.15
N ARG A 185 15.98 5.46 -11.62
CA ARG A 185 17.16 5.22 -10.81
C ARG A 185 17.18 6.21 -9.66
N ARG A 186 17.27 5.72 -8.44
CA ARG A 186 17.21 6.51 -7.22
C ARG A 186 18.32 6.10 -6.28
N LEU A 187 19.07 7.08 -5.81
CA LEU A 187 20.03 6.89 -4.72
C LEU A 187 19.38 7.35 -3.42
N SER A 188 19.50 6.54 -2.38
CA SER A 188 19.09 6.89 -1.04
C SER A 188 20.26 6.80 -0.08
N THR A 189 20.11 7.39 1.10
CA THR A 189 21.02 7.17 2.22
C THR A 189 20.20 7.20 3.50
N ALA A 190 20.45 6.23 4.36
CA ALA A 190 19.96 6.26 5.72
C ALA A 190 21.17 6.37 6.67
N HIS A 191 21.04 7.21 7.67
CA HIS A 191 22.02 7.35 8.76
C HIS A 191 21.27 7.27 10.07
N SER A 192 21.73 6.40 10.94
CA SER A 192 21.12 6.14 12.24
C SER A 192 22.20 6.15 13.31
N ASP A 193 21.94 6.89 14.39
CA ASP A 193 22.70 6.78 15.64
C ASP A 193 21.82 6.05 16.64
N TYR A 194 22.40 5.22 17.47
CA TYR A 194 21.65 4.51 18.50
C TYR A 194 22.46 4.31 19.77
N VAL A 195 21.73 4.24 20.90
CA VAL A 195 22.28 3.99 22.24
C VAL A 195 21.37 3.02 22.96
N GLN A 196 21.96 1.98 23.57
CA GLN A 196 21.25 1.10 24.47
C GLN A 196 21.64 1.41 25.93
N THR A 197 20.62 1.49 26.76
CA THR A 197 20.74 1.63 28.20
C THR A 197 19.98 0.53 28.92
N SER A 198 20.46 0.08 30.06
CA SER A 198 19.72 -0.77 30.99
C SER A 198 19.50 -0.07 32.31
N GLU A 199 18.40 -0.32 32.98
CA GLU A 199 18.05 0.20 34.29
C GLU A 199 17.63 -0.98 35.18
N ARG A 200 18.26 -1.10 36.34
CA ARG A 200 17.97 -2.12 37.35
C ARG A 200 17.79 -1.45 38.72
N PRO A 201 16.93 -2.02 39.58
CA PRO A 201 16.80 -1.51 40.96
C PRO A 201 18.15 -1.45 41.67
N GLY A 202 18.46 -0.31 42.21
CA GLY A 202 19.69 -0.07 42.99
C GLY A 202 20.97 0.26 42.21
N THR A 203 20.98 0.09 40.87
CA THR A 203 22.17 0.41 40.03
C THR A 203 22.00 1.66 39.17
N GLY A 204 20.76 2.19 39.06
CA GLY A 204 20.44 3.30 38.16
C GLY A 204 20.54 2.93 36.69
N VAL A 205 20.61 3.94 35.83
CA VAL A 205 20.71 3.78 34.37
C VAL A 205 22.15 3.53 33.96
N ILE A 206 22.43 2.41 33.33
CA ILE A 206 23.74 2.03 32.79
C ILE A 206 23.67 2.06 31.26
N ARG A 207 24.67 2.69 30.64
CA ARG A 207 24.87 2.62 29.19
C ARG A 207 25.53 1.27 28.85
N GLU A 208 24.88 0.50 27.97
CA GLU A 208 25.37 -0.82 27.55
C GLU A 208 26.28 -0.69 26.32
N TYR A 209 25.74 -0.05 25.28
CA TYR A 209 26.48 0.24 24.06
C TYR A 209 25.92 1.44 23.31
N GLU A 210 26.73 1.92 22.37
CA GLU A 210 26.35 2.92 21.38
C GLU A 210 26.78 2.46 20.01
N GLY A 211 26.13 2.99 18.97
CA GLY A 211 26.52 2.68 17.60
C GLY A 211 25.97 3.65 16.58
N GLU A 212 26.48 3.49 15.39
CA GLU A 212 26.05 4.20 14.20
C GLU A 212 25.89 3.23 13.03
N ALA A 213 24.91 3.49 12.17
CA ALA A 213 24.73 2.76 10.93
C ALA A 213 24.57 3.73 9.76
N HIS A 214 25.29 3.47 8.69
CA HIS A 214 25.19 4.21 7.43
C HIS A 214 24.81 3.23 6.31
N THR A 215 23.69 3.49 5.64
CA THR A 215 23.13 2.60 4.63
C THR A 215 22.83 3.37 3.35
N PRO A 216 23.80 3.53 2.44
CA PRO A 216 23.52 3.96 1.08
C PRO A 216 22.77 2.86 0.33
N GLY A 217 21.83 3.27 -0.51
CA GLY A 217 21.04 2.35 -1.34
C GLY A 217 20.89 2.86 -2.75
N LEU A 218 20.99 1.96 -3.72
CA LEU A 218 20.66 2.19 -5.11
C LEU A 218 19.41 1.41 -5.46
N TYR A 219 18.42 2.10 -5.96
CA TYR A 219 17.14 1.55 -6.41
C TYR A 219 17.02 1.79 -7.91
N GLU A 220 16.82 0.75 -8.69
CA GLU A 220 16.66 0.84 -10.14
C GLU A 220 15.47 0.01 -10.60
N SER A 221 14.77 0.50 -11.62
CA SER A 221 13.72 -0.27 -12.29
C SER A 221 13.66 0.04 -13.77
N VAL A 222 13.36 -0.99 -14.54
CA VAL A 222 12.93 -0.88 -15.94
C VAL A 222 11.61 -1.62 -16.06
N SER A 223 10.62 -0.99 -16.66
CA SER A 223 9.32 -1.62 -16.89
C SER A 223 8.75 -1.28 -18.26
N ALA A 224 8.10 -2.25 -18.86
CA ALA A 224 7.33 -2.12 -20.08
C ALA A 224 5.90 -2.61 -19.84
N SER A 225 4.92 -1.86 -20.29
CA SER A 225 3.51 -2.26 -20.19
C SER A 225 2.75 -1.85 -21.46
N SER A 226 1.70 -2.60 -21.76
CA SER A 226 0.80 -2.29 -22.84
C SER A 226 -0.65 -2.36 -22.37
N VAL A 227 -1.53 -1.57 -22.98
CA VAL A 227 -2.98 -1.73 -22.85
C VAL A 227 -3.51 -1.91 -24.27
N LEU A 228 -4.00 -3.09 -24.57
CA LEU A 228 -4.59 -3.48 -25.84
C LEU A 228 -6.10 -3.60 -25.62
N ALA A 229 -6.89 -2.78 -26.27
CA ALA A 229 -8.33 -2.76 -26.11
C ALA A 229 -9.01 -2.91 -27.46
N TRP A 230 -9.87 -3.93 -27.57
CA TRP A 230 -10.70 -4.23 -28.75
C TRP A 230 -12.16 -3.98 -28.42
N THR A 231 -12.83 -3.23 -29.25
CA THR A 231 -14.29 -3.17 -29.33
C THR A 231 -14.71 -4.16 -30.42
N LEU A 232 -15.11 -5.38 -30.02
CA LEU A 232 -15.45 -6.45 -30.95
C LEU A 232 -16.75 -6.14 -31.68
N ASP A 233 -17.73 -5.62 -30.94
CA ASP A 233 -19.00 -5.08 -31.40
C ASP A 233 -19.60 -4.11 -30.37
N ALA A 234 -20.87 -3.74 -30.53
CA ALA A 234 -21.58 -2.80 -29.62
C ALA A 234 -21.69 -3.32 -28.16
N ASN A 235 -21.62 -4.63 -27.97
CA ASN A 235 -21.86 -5.30 -26.69
C ASN A 235 -20.61 -5.93 -26.09
N HIS A 236 -19.55 -6.16 -26.87
CA HIS A 236 -18.37 -6.88 -26.42
C HIS A 236 -17.11 -6.02 -26.50
N THR A 237 -16.42 -5.90 -25.36
CA THR A 237 -15.08 -5.30 -25.32
C THR A 237 -14.09 -6.27 -24.68
N LEU A 238 -12.89 -6.35 -25.24
CA LEU A 238 -11.79 -7.15 -24.71
C LEU A 238 -10.61 -6.23 -24.40
N THR A 239 -10.01 -6.36 -23.22
CA THR A 239 -8.82 -5.60 -22.83
C THR A 239 -7.75 -6.54 -22.31
N PHE A 240 -6.55 -6.48 -22.87
CA PHE A 240 -5.37 -7.19 -22.41
C PHE A 240 -4.30 -6.17 -22.01
N SER A 241 -3.82 -6.23 -20.75
CA SER A 241 -2.93 -5.20 -20.20
C SER A 241 -1.61 -5.80 -19.64
N PRO A 242 -0.78 -6.46 -20.49
CA PRO A 242 0.45 -7.08 -20.04
C PRO A 242 1.44 -6.07 -19.51
N SER A 243 2.17 -6.45 -18.46
CA SER A 243 3.30 -5.69 -17.95
C SER A 243 4.46 -6.57 -17.52
N LEU A 244 5.67 -6.09 -17.77
CA LEU A 244 6.94 -6.67 -17.39
C LEU A 244 7.71 -5.61 -16.61
N ALA A 245 8.30 -5.99 -15.50
CA ALA A 245 9.16 -5.09 -14.73
C ALA A 245 10.35 -5.84 -14.16
N ARG A 246 11.51 -5.21 -14.21
CA ARG A 246 12.68 -5.59 -13.44
C ARG A 246 13.01 -4.47 -12.47
N PHE A 247 13.14 -4.84 -11.22
CA PHE A 247 13.48 -3.96 -10.12
C PHE A 247 14.72 -4.49 -9.42
N ASN A 248 15.65 -3.63 -9.02
CA ASN A 248 16.81 -3.99 -8.23
C ASN A 248 17.00 -3.02 -7.07
N ILE A 249 17.38 -3.57 -5.92
CA ILE A 249 17.84 -2.82 -4.76
C ILE A 249 19.24 -3.28 -4.44
N ASP A 250 20.19 -2.38 -4.49
CA ASP A 250 21.56 -2.61 -4.01
C ASP A 250 21.78 -1.75 -2.76
N GLY A 251 22.18 -2.39 -1.67
CA GLY A 251 22.50 -1.75 -0.41
C GLY A 251 23.93 -2.11 0.01
N ASP A 252 24.66 -1.08 0.44
CA ASP A 252 25.94 -1.24 1.11
C ASP A 252 25.82 -0.55 2.45
N SER A 253 25.80 -1.30 3.54
CA SER A 253 25.62 -0.76 4.88
C SER A 253 26.85 -1.02 5.73
N GLN A 254 27.23 0.02 6.46
CA GLN A 254 28.26 -0.03 7.47
C GLN A 254 27.64 0.22 8.83
N GLU A 255 27.90 -0.63 9.79
CA GLU A 255 27.44 -0.52 11.17
C GLU A 255 28.65 -0.62 12.10
N ARG A 256 28.78 0.34 13.00
CA ARG A 256 29.78 0.34 14.08
C ARG A 256 29.05 0.29 15.39
N ARG A 257 29.46 -0.63 16.28
CA ARG A 257 28.92 -0.73 17.64
C ARG A 257 30.05 -0.82 18.65
N ARG A 258 29.90 -0.09 19.73
CA ARG A 258 30.85 -0.05 20.82
C ARG A 258 30.12 -0.32 22.14
N TRP A 259 30.52 -1.39 22.82
CA TRP A 259 30.01 -1.74 24.15
C TRP A 259 30.86 -1.10 25.25
N MET A 260 30.24 -0.74 26.33
CA MET A 260 30.95 -0.18 27.50
C MET A 260 31.82 -1.22 28.20
N SER A 261 31.60 -2.51 27.96
CA SER A 261 32.47 -3.60 28.39
C SER A 261 33.80 -3.69 27.64
N GLY A 262 34.06 -2.83 26.65
CA GLY A 262 35.26 -2.84 25.82
C GLY A 262 35.14 -3.67 24.53
N LEU A 263 34.05 -4.42 24.34
CA LEU A 263 33.77 -5.11 23.09
C LEU A 263 33.43 -4.08 22.01
N ASN A 264 33.92 -4.29 20.78
CA ASN A 264 33.59 -3.45 19.62
C ASN A 264 33.24 -4.34 18.43
N SER A 265 32.37 -3.88 17.56
CA SER A 265 32.12 -4.53 16.27
C SER A 265 32.04 -3.49 15.15
N LEU A 266 32.59 -3.88 14.00
CA LEU A 266 32.39 -3.21 12.72
C LEU A 266 31.79 -4.23 11.76
N ALA A 267 30.64 -3.93 11.19
CA ALA A 267 29.99 -4.79 10.23
C ALA A 267 29.80 -4.04 8.91
N ASN A 268 30.22 -4.68 7.81
CA ASN A 268 29.96 -4.24 6.45
C ASN A 268 29.00 -5.24 5.81
N GLN A 269 27.86 -4.77 5.31
CA GLN A 269 26.87 -5.63 4.67
C GLN A 269 26.58 -5.14 3.27
N ILE A 270 26.77 -6.01 2.30
CA ILE A 270 26.35 -5.81 0.91
C ILE A 270 25.10 -6.66 0.69
N ALA A 271 24.07 -6.06 0.15
CA ALA A 271 22.83 -6.73 -0.18
C ALA A 271 22.35 -6.35 -1.59
N THR A 272 21.92 -7.32 -2.38
CA THR A 272 21.31 -7.12 -3.68
C THR A 272 19.98 -7.87 -3.75
N HIS A 273 18.95 -7.23 -4.30
CA HIS A 273 17.61 -7.78 -4.37
C HIS A 273 16.99 -7.58 -5.76
N PRO A 274 17.47 -8.31 -6.78
CA PRO A 274 16.84 -8.29 -8.10
C PRO A 274 15.48 -8.97 -8.07
N THR A 275 14.48 -8.29 -8.62
CA THR A 275 13.11 -8.79 -8.71
C THR A 275 12.60 -8.63 -10.14
N ASN A 276 12.06 -9.70 -10.71
CA ASN A 276 11.43 -9.70 -12.01
C ASN A 276 9.93 -10.01 -11.85
N ASN A 277 9.09 -9.18 -12.44
CA ASN A 277 7.64 -9.29 -12.38
C ASN A 277 7.05 -9.41 -13.77
N VAL A 278 6.08 -10.32 -13.90
CA VAL A 278 5.21 -10.48 -15.08
C VAL A 278 3.78 -10.40 -14.60
N HIS A 279 2.94 -9.61 -15.28
CA HIS A 279 1.51 -9.49 -14.95
C HIS A 279 0.69 -9.43 -16.23
N LEU A 280 -0.27 -10.33 -16.38
CA LEU A 280 -1.01 -10.60 -17.62
C LEU A 280 -2.51 -10.60 -17.33
N PRO A 281 -3.18 -9.44 -17.12
CA PRO A 281 -4.61 -9.36 -16.96
C PRO A 281 -5.32 -9.32 -18.31
N LEU A 282 -6.33 -10.15 -18.48
CA LEU A 282 -7.26 -10.17 -19.60
C LEU A 282 -8.65 -9.92 -19.06
N GLN A 283 -9.38 -8.94 -19.58
CA GLN A 283 -10.73 -8.60 -19.19
C GLN A 283 -11.65 -8.60 -20.41
N TRP A 284 -12.73 -9.35 -20.33
CA TRP A 284 -13.84 -9.33 -21.27
C TRP A 284 -15.06 -8.73 -20.59
N ASN A 285 -15.67 -7.70 -21.21
CA ASN A 285 -16.93 -7.14 -20.78
C ASN A 285 -17.97 -7.42 -21.84
N TRP A 286 -19.10 -7.96 -21.41
CA TRP A 286 -20.26 -8.25 -22.22
C TRP A 286 -21.46 -7.47 -21.67
N ARG A 287 -22.02 -6.59 -22.49
CA ARG A 287 -23.33 -6.00 -22.26
C ARG A 287 -24.37 -6.96 -22.81
N ILE A 288 -25.07 -7.68 -21.94
CA ILE A 288 -26.05 -8.71 -22.34
C ILE A 288 -27.26 -8.02 -22.96
N ASP A 289 -27.75 -6.95 -22.29
CA ASP A 289 -28.83 -6.09 -22.77
C ASP A 289 -28.63 -4.63 -22.23
N ALA A 290 -29.69 -3.80 -22.20
CA ALA A 290 -29.63 -2.44 -21.73
C ALA A 290 -29.33 -2.35 -20.23
N ASP A 291 -29.80 -3.32 -19.46
CA ASP A 291 -29.87 -3.31 -18.01
C ASP A 291 -28.90 -4.31 -17.35
N SER A 292 -28.34 -5.24 -18.13
CA SER A 292 -27.48 -6.28 -17.58
C SER A 292 -26.13 -6.39 -18.28
N SER A 293 -25.09 -6.73 -17.48
CA SER A 293 -23.74 -6.91 -17.98
C SER A 293 -22.97 -7.96 -17.21
N LEU A 294 -22.01 -8.60 -17.88
CA LEU A 294 -21.06 -9.55 -17.31
C LEU A 294 -19.63 -9.08 -17.58
N ALA A 295 -18.81 -9.03 -16.55
CA ALA A 295 -17.37 -8.85 -16.68
C ALA A 295 -16.65 -10.13 -16.24
N VAL A 296 -15.75 -10.61 -17.10
CA VAL A 296 -14.88 -11.76 -16.81
C VAL A 296 -13.45 -11.28 -16.85
N LYS A 297 -12.72 -11.51 -15.76
CA LYS A 297 -11.32 -11.11 -15.66
C LYS A 297 -10.46 -12.31 -15.31
N LEU A 298 -9.45 -12.57 -16.12
CA LEU A 298 -8.41 -13.56 -15.91
C LEU A 298 -7.10 -12.84 -15.62
N VAL A 299 -6.39 -13.27 -14.59
CA VAL A 299 -5.07 -12.72 -14.26
C VAL A 299 -4.10 -13.87 -14.05
N ALA A 300 -2.97 -13.81 -14.76
CA ALA A 300 -1.79 -14.60 -14.44
C ALA A 300 -0.65 -13.66 -14.09
N SER A 301 0.03 -13.89 -12.98
CA SER A 301 1.20 -13.11 -12.62
C SER A 301 2.28 -13.97 -12.00
N GLY A 302 3.54 -13.57 -12.21
CA GLY A 302 4.70 -14.23 -11.65
C GLY A 302 5.71 -13.20 -11.16
N THR A 303 6.31 -13.51 -10.01
CA THR A 303 7.41 -12.74 -9.44
C THR A 303 8.56 -13.69 -9.14
N ARG A 304 9.76 -13.36 -9.58
CA ARG A 304 10.99 -13.98 -9.13
C ARG A 304 11.83 -12.93 -8.43
N ALA A 305 12.07 -13.14 -7.15
CA ALA A 305 12.84 -12.24 -6.30
C ALA A 305 14.01 -13.02 -5.69
N ASP A 306 15.22 -12.59 -5.99
CA ASP A 306 16.43 -13.15 -5.41
C ASP A 306 16.95 -12.15 -4.37
N SER A 307 17.43 -12.64 -3.24
CA SER A 307 18.10 -11.85 -2.21
C SER A 307 19.49 -12.44 -1.99
N ARG A 308 20.49 -11.61 -2.14
CA ARG A 308 21.90 -11.98 -1.88
C ARG A 308 22.40 -11.01 -0.82
N ARG A 309 22.78 -11.55 0.34
CA ARG A 309 23.27 -10.74 1.46
C ARG A 309 24.58 -11.34 1.96
N ARG A 310 25.62 -10.54 1.99
CA ARG A 310 26.91 -10.84 2.62
C ARG A 310 27.17 -9.82 3.70
N ARG A 311 27.46 -10.28 4.92
CA ARG A 311 27.81 -9.47 6.06
C ARG A 311 29.17 -9.92 6.59
N ASP A 312 30.15 -9.02 6.52
CA ASP A 312 31.47 -9.21 7.06
C ASP A 312 31.56 -8.44 8.38
N GLU A 313 31.85 -9.11 9.47
CA GLU A 313 31.93 -8.58 10.83
C GLU A 313 33.35 -8.70 11.33
N LEU A 314 33.83 -7.63 12.00
CA LEU A 314 35.10 -7.64 12.74
C LEU A 314 34.79 -7.34 14.21
N TRP A 315 35.09 -8.27 15.07
CA TRP A 315 34.92 -8.17 16.51
C TRP A 315 36.26 -7.95 17.21
N SER A 316 36.31 -7.06 18.20
CA SER A 316 37.50 -6.78 18.98
C SER A 316 37.15 -6.69 20.48
N PRO A 317 37.57 -7.64 21.32
CA PRO A 317 38.22 -8.90 20.98
C PRO A 317 37.28 -9.89 20.24
N GLY A 318 37.80 -10.86 19.46
CA GLY A 318 37.03 -11.93 18.83
C GLY A 318 37.44 -12.30 17.41
N GLY A 319 37.82 -11.34 16.57
CA GLY A 319 38.25 -11.60 15.19
C GLY A 319 37.15 -11.47 14.14
N PRO A 320 37.46 -11.84 12.87
CA PRO A 320 36.53 -11.71 11.77
C PRO A 320 35.45 -12.80 11.77
N ARG A 321 34.28 -12.48 11.26
CA ARG A 321 33.18 -13.42 10.98
C ARG A 321 32.48 -13.01 9.69
N GLN A 322 32.13 -13.97 8.86
CA GLN A 322 31.36 -13.74 7.63
C GLN A 322 30.04 -14.49 7.68
N ARG A 323 28.96 -13.82 7.29
CA ARG A 323 27.65 -14.44 7.08
C ARG A 323 27.19 -14.20 5.64
N ILE A 324 26.70 -15.24 5.00
CA ILE A 324 26.07 -15.18 3.69
C ILE A 324 24.65 -15.73 3.83
N ASN A 325 23.66 -14.95 3.45
CA ASN A 325 22.27 -15.36 3.40
C ASN A 325 21.76 -15.11 1.98
N ASN A 326 21.53 -16.17 1.24
CA ASN A 326 20.95 -16.13 -0.10
C ASN A 326 19.56 -16.74 -0.07
N GLN A 327 18.64 -16.10 -0.76
CA GLN A 327 17.26 -16.54 -0.86
C GLN A 327 16.79 -16.34 -2.30
N ASP A 328 16.24 -17.39 -2.90
CA ASP A 328 15.59 -17.36 -4.20
C ASP A 328 14.10 -17.63 -4.01
N ASN A 329 13.25 -16.67 -4.36
CA ASN A 329 11.80 -16.76 -4.22
C ASN A 329 11.14 -16.72 -5.59
N SER A 330 10.17 -17.60 -5.80
CA SER A 330 9.28 -17.61 -6.96
C SER A 330 7.83 -17.59 -6.50
N THR A 331 7.07 -16.60 -6.94
CA THR A 331 5.63 -16.51 -6.64
C THR A 331 4.84 -16.54 -7.95
N ARG A 332 3.76 -17.30 -7.98
CA ARG A 332 2.81 -17.38 -9.10
C ARG A 332 1.40 -17.16 -8.57
N ASN A 333 0.64 -16.34 -9.26
CA ASN A 333 -0.74 -16.04 -8.89
C ASN A 333 -1.62 -16.21 -10.13
N TYR A 334 -2.72 -16.94 -9.95
CA TYR A 334 -3.77 -17.13 -10.96
C TYR A 334 -5.09 -16.70 -10.35
N MET A 335 -5.88 -15.95 -11.09
CA MET A 335 -7.16 -15.46 -10.63
C MET A 335 -8.18 -15.43 -11.74
N LEU A 336 -9.41 -15.82 -11.40
CA LEU A 336 -10.61 -15.67 -12.20
C LEU A 336 -11.62 -14.83 -11.40
N ASP A 337 -12.09 -13.74 -12.00
CA ASP A 337 -13.15 -12.88 -11.47
C ASP A 337 -14.34 -12.89 -12.43
N LEU A 338 -15.52 -13.09 -11.89
CA LEU A 338 -16.80 -13.05 -12.58
C LEU A 338 -17.68 -12.04 -11.85
N ASP A 339 -18.05 -10.96 -12.51
CA ASP A 339 -18.90 -9.91 -11.96
C ASP A 339 -20.11 -9.71 -12.89
N TYR A 340 -21.31 -10.02 -12.40
CA TYR A 340 -22.59 -9.78 -13.06
C TYR A 340 -23.28 -8.60 -12.43
N ALA A 341 -23.80 -7.67 -13.22
CA ALA A 341 -24.60 -6.54 -12.78
C ALA A 341 -25.94 -6.51 -13.53
N LEU A 342 -27.01 -6.20 -12.77
CA LEU A 342 -28.37 -6.06 -13.25
C LEU A 342 -28.98 -4.80 -12.64
N GLU A 343 -29.54 -3.93 -13.47
CA GLU A 343 -30.36 -2.79 -13.06
C GLU A 343 -31.83 -3.10 -13.34
N THR A 344 -32.74 -2.80 -12.40
CA THR A 344 -34.17 -3.02 -12.57
C THR A 344 -34.90 -1.68 -12.64
N GLU A 345 -36.08 -1.68 -13.28
CA GLU A 345 -36.95 -0.49 -13.36
C GLU A 345 -37.36 0.04 -11.98
N ASP A 346 -37.47 -0.83 -10.97
CA ASP A 346 -37.82 -0.48 -9.58
C ASP A 346 -36.65 0.14 -8.79
N GLY A 347 -35.52 0.42 -9.44
CA GLY A 347 -34.37 1.10 -8.87
C GLY A 347 -33.43 0.23 -8.06
N HIS A 348 -33.46 -1.10 -8.26
CA HIS A 348 -32.45 -2.02 -7.73
C HIS A 348 -31.28 -2.12 -8.70
N ARG A 349 -30.07 -2.15 -8.13
CA ARG A 349 -28.84 -2.51 -8.84
C ARG A 349 -28.20 -3.68 -8.14
N ILE A 350 -28.46 -4.87 -8.69
CA ILE A 350 -27.94 -6.12 -8.16
C ILE A 350 -26.58 -6.42 -8.77
N THR A 351 -25.59 -6.68 -7.94
CA THR A 351 -24.26 -7.13 -8.36
C THR A 351 -23.98 -8.47 -7.68
N ALA A 352 -23.67 -9.49 -8.46
CA ALA A 352 -23.30 -10.81 -7.95
C ALA A 352 -22.01 -11.27 -8.63
N GLY A 353 -21.19 -12.05 -7.93
CA GLY A 353 -19.95 -12.51 -8.54
C GLY A 353 -19.27 -13.63 -7.79
N ALA A 354 -18.25 -14.18 -8.47
CA ALA A 354 -17.41 -15.25 -7.98
C ALA A 354 -15.94 -14.90 -8.25
N LYS A 355 -15.09 -15.10 -7.24
CA LYS A 355 -13.64 -14.89 -7.35
C LYS A 355 -12.90 -16.15 -6.92
N PHE A 356 -12.04 -16.65 -7.80
CA PHE A 356 -11.16 -17.78 -7.52
C PHE A 356 -9.72 -17.32 -7.65
N ALA A 357 -8.89 -17.63 -6.65
CA ALA A 357 -7.47 -17.34 -6.71
C ALA A 357 -6.65 -18.52 -6.22
N ARG A 358 -5.51 -18.71 -6.87
CA ARG A 358 -4.46 -19.65 -6.46
C ARG A 358 -3.13 -18.92 -6.45
N ASN A 359 -2.51 -18.87 -5.27
CA ASN A 359 -1.22 -18.26 -5.04
C ASN A 359 -0.23 -19.35 -4.63
N GLU A 360 0.91 -19.40 -5.27
CA GLU A 360 1.99 -20.33 -4.99
C GLU A 360 3.25 -19.53 -4.73
N SER A 361 4.01 -19.88 -3.70
CA SER A 361 5.28 -19.24 -3.36
C SER A 361 6.28 -20.30 -2.92
N ASP A 362 7.34 -20.43 -3.69
CA ASP A 362 8.45 -21.35 -3.42
C ASP A 362 9.69 -20.53 -3.09
N GLY A 363 10.40 -20.91 -2.02
CA GLY A 363 11.62 -20.27 -1.56
C GLY A 363 12.74 -21.29 -1.38
N SER A 364 13.95 -20.92 -1.77
CA SER A 364 15.17 -21.70 -1.51
C SER A 364 16.19 -20.82 -0.78
N TYR A 365 16.85 -21.37 0.24
CA TYR A 365 17.73 -20.65 1.15
C TYR A 365 19.11 -21.28 1.20
N THR A 366 20.12 -20.42 1.21
CA THR A 366 21.51 -20.82 1.47
C THR A 366 22.08 -19.91 2.54
N ASP A 367 22.30 -20.45 3.72
CA ASP A 367 22.85 -19.73 4.86
C ASP A 367 24.23 -20.30 5.18
N LEU A 368 25.28 -19.44 5.15
CA LEU A 368 26.64 -19.81 5.44
C LEU A 368 27.20 -18.92 6.55
N VAL A 369 28.01 -19.49 7.43
CA VAL A 369 28.82 -18.81 8.42
C VAL A 369 30.26 -19.22 8.24
N ASP A 370 31.16 -18.28 7.97
CA ASP A 370 32.60 -18.50 7.71
C ASP A 370 32.85 -19.54 6.59
N GLY A 371 32.01 -19.52 5.56
CA GLY A 371 32.05 -20.41 4.39
C GLY A 371 31.46 -21.81 4.61
N LEU A 372 31.00 -22.14 5.81
CA LEU A 372 30.36 -23.42 6.13
C LEU A 372 28.82 -23.24 6.24
N PRO A 373 28.01 -24.26 5.87
CA PRO A 373 26.57 -24.20 6.07
C PRO A 373 26.20 -23.90 7.52
N ASP A 374 25.23 -22.98 7.74
CA ASP A 374 24.67 -22.72 9.06
C ASP A 374 23.80 -23.91 9.50
N THR A 375 24.34 -24.72 10.41
CA THR A 375 23.66 -25.94 10.86
C THR A 375 22.54 -25.70 11.83
N SER A 376 22.42 -24.50 12.41
CA SER A 376 21.29 -24.14 13.31
C SER A 376 19.94 -24.18 12.59
N LEU A 377 19.91 -23.83 11.30
CA LEU A 377 18.69 -23.82 10.48
C LEU A 377 18.47 -25.13 9.68
N ALA A 378 19.37 -26.11 9.80
CA ALA A 378 19.30 -27.35 9.03
C ALA A 378 17.99 -28.14 9.25
N VAL A 379 17.41 -28.06 10.44
CA VAL A 379 16.14 -28.73 10.79
C VAL A 379 14.95 -28.22 9.96
N LEU A 380 15.00 -26.97 9.46
CA LEU A 380 13.96 -26.37 8.62
C LEU A 380 14.15 -26.68 7.12
N GLY A 381 15.29 -27.31 6.76
CA GLY A 381 15.64 -27.58 5.37
C GLY A 381 15.96 -26.31 4.58
N PRO A 382 16.45 -26.47 3.34
CA PRO A 382 16.77 -25.33 2.48
C PRO A 382 15.55 -24.74 1.77
N ASP A 383 14.46 -25.47 1.65
CA ASP A 383 13.34 -25.11 0.79
C ASP A 383 12.03 -24.89 1.58
N THR A 384 11.25 -23.93 1.11
CA THR A 384 9.88 -23.68 1.57
C THR A 384 8.92 -23.70 0.39
N SER A 385 7.70 -24.20 0.61
CA SER A 385 6.63 -24.15 -0.38
C SER A 385 5.33 -23.75 0.28
N SER A 386 4.66 -22.75 -0.27
CA SER A 386 3.43 -22.18 0.27
C SER A 386 2.39 -22.08 -0.83
N HIS A 387 1.21 -22.67 -0.61
CA HIS A 387 0.08 -22.56 -1.52
C HIS A 387 -1.13 -22.01 -0.80
N LEU A 388 -1.84 -21.09 -1.44
CA LEU A 388 -3.13 -20.60 -1.02
C LEU A 388 -4.13 -20.77 -2.16
N THR A 389 -5.24 -21.46 -1.88
CA THR A 389 -6.41 -21.47 -2.75
C THR A 389 -7.53 -20.74 -2.05
N SER A 390 -8.13 -19.76 -2.71
CA SER A 390 -9.30 -19.05 -2.21
C SER A 390 -10.45 -19.07 -3.22
N ALA A 391 -11.67 -19.17 -2.70
CA ALA A 391 -12.92 -19.07 -3.45
C ALA A 391 -13.86 -18.16 -2.69
N ARG A 392 -14.32 -17.08 -3.31
CA ARG A 392 -15.28 -16.12 -2.77
C ARG A 392 -16.48 -16.00 -3.68
N LEU A 393 -17.67 -16.00 -3.07
CA LEU A 393 -18.93 -15.65 -3.70
C LEU A 393 -19.50 -14.43 -3.01
N PHE A 394 -20.15 -13.56 -3.76
CA PHE A 394 -20.81 -12.39 -3.19
C PHE A 394 -22.07 -12.04 -3.97
N ILE A 395 -22.99 -11.37 -3.26
CA ILE A 395 -24.15 -10.70 -3.81
C ILE A 395 -24.34 -9.37 -3.09
N GLN A 396 -24.77 -8.36 -3.82
CA GLN A 396 -25.05 -7.02 -3.29
C GLN A 396 -26.22 -6.43 -4.08
N ASP A 397 -27.13 -5.77 -3.36
CA ASP A 397 -28.20 -4.99 -3.93
C ASP A 397 -28.12 -3.53 -3.47
N GLU A 398 -28.03 -2.62 -4.40
CA GLU A 398 -28.18 -1.19 -4.15
C GLU A 398 -29.57 -0.75 -4.62
N TRP A 399 -30.43 -0.43 -3.68
CA TRP A 399 -31.81 -0.03 -3.91
C TRP A 399 -32.06 1.43 -3.63
N ARG A 400 -32.51 2.19 -4.61
CA ARG A 400 -32.97 3.56 -4.51
C ARG A 400 -34.46 3.59 -4.23
N ILE A 401 -34.84 3.46 -2.94
CA ILE A 401 -36.24 3.41 -2.48
C ILE A 401 -37.03 4.64 -2.97
N ASN A 402 -36.40 5.82 -2.90
CA ASN A 402 -36.98 7.08 -3.36
C ASN A 402 -35.88 8.16 -3.50
N ARG A 403 -36.27 9.39 -3.82
CA ARG A 403 -35.35 10.52 -3.99
C ARG A 403 -34.53 10.86 -2.72
N ARG A 404 -34.99 10.43 -1.53
CA ARG A 404 -34.35 10.74 -0.24
C ARG A 404 -33.59 9.56 0.34
N TRP A 405 -34.06 8.33 0.13
CA TRP A 405 -33.53 7.15 0.77
C TRP A 405 -32.96 6.17 -0.24
N ALA A 406 -31.77 5.68 0.04
CA ALA A 406 -31.17 4.56 -0.67
C ALA A 406 -30.49 3.61 0.31
N VAL A 407 -30.51 2.33 0.02
CA VAL A 407 -29.96 1.24 0.84
C VAL A 407 -29.04 0.39 -0.03
N ASN A 408 -27.97 -0.12 0.56
CA ASN A 408 -27.12 -1.12 -0.07
C ASN A 408 -26.94 -2.27 0.91
N LEU A 409 -27.39 -3.45 0.53
CA LEU A 409 -27.28 -4.68 1.31
C LEU A 409 -26.37 -5.66 0.56
N GLY A 410 -25.46 -6.28 1.25
CA GLY A 410 -24.54 -7.21 0.63
C GLY A 410 -24.10 -8.32 1.56
N ALA A 411 -23.67 -9.42 0.98
CA ALA A 411 -23.08 -10.52 1.67
C ALA A 411 -21.99 -11.18 0.83
N SER A 412 -20.90 -11.60 1.46
CA SER A 412 -19.89 -12.43 0.81
C SER A 412 -19.44 -13.57 1.71
N GLY A 413 -19.20 -14.72 1.09
CA GLY A 413 -18.61 -15.90 1.73
C GLY A 413 -17.28 -16.24 1.06
N GLU A 414 -16.24 -16.47 1.84
CA GLU A 414 -14.94 -16.86 1.30
C GLU A 414 -14.37 -18.05 2.04
N ARG A 415 -13.80 -18.99 1.29
CA ARG A 415 -13.00 -20.10 1.80
C ARG A 415 -11.56 -19.94 1.38
N ARG A 416 -10.64 -20.00 2.35
CA ARG A 416 -9.21 -19.94 2.15
C ARG A 416 -8.56 -21.22 2.68
N ARG A 417 -7.72 -21.87 1.86
CA ARG A 417 -6.98 -23.09 2.22
C ARG A 417 -5.51 -22.85 1.98
N TYR A 418 -4.73 -22.98 3.01
CA TYR A 418 -3.28 -22.86 2.96
C TYR A 418 -2.64 -24.25 3.00
N GLN A 419 -1.49 -24.39 2.36
CA GLN A 419 -0.59 -25.53 2.49
C GLN A 419 0.82 -24.95 2.62
N LEU A 420 1.44 -25.15 3.76
CA LEU A 420 2.75 -24.61 4.10
C LEU A 420 3.68 -25.78 4.37
N VAL A 421 4.84 -25.82 3.71
CA VAL A 421 5.85 -26.85 3.83
C VAL A 421 7.19 -26.19 4.11
N GLU A 422 7.85 -26.57 5.21
CA GLU A 422 9.18 -26.10 5.62
C GLU A 422 9.93 -27.31 6.17
N GLY A 423 10.85 -27.87 5.37
CA GLY A 423 11.50 -29.12 5.72
C GLY A 423 10.49 -30.22 6.07
N PRO A 424 10.53 -30.80 7.30
CA PRO A 424 9.57 -31.81 7.76
C PRO A 424 8.22 -31.23 8.18
N ALA A 425 8.15 -29.93 8.48
CA ALA A 425 6.92 -29.29 8.98
C ALA A 425 5.89 -29.08 7.87
N ARG A 426 4.66 -29.46 8.14
CA ARG A 426 3.53 -29.30 7.21
C ARG A 426 2.33 -28.72 7.95
N ASN A 427 1.90 -27.53 7.55
CA ASN A 427 0.74 -26.84 8.12
C ASN A 427 -0.32 -26.60 7.05
N ARG A 428 -1.59 -26.81 7.39
CA ARG A 428 -2.72 -26.69 6.45
C ARG A 428 -3.88 -25.90 7.05
N PRO A 429 -3.69 -24.64 7.47
CA PRO A 429 -4.78 -23.84 8.01
C PRO A 429 -5.88 -23.62 6.97
N ARG A 430 -7.12 -23.63 7.43
CA ARG A 430 -8.31 -23.37 6.63
C ARG A 430 -9.19 -22.36 7.34
N PHE A 431 -9.69 -21.39 6.59
CA PHE A 431 -10.58 -20.36 7.10
C PHE A 431 -11.84 -20.27 6.24
N ASP A 432 -13.00 -20.34 6.88
CA ASP A 432 -14.29 -20.04 6.26
C ASP A 432 -14.78 -18.71 6.84
N LEU A 433 -15.00 -17.71 6.00
CA LEU A 433 -15.21 -16.32 6.37
C LEU A 433 -16.52 -15.83 5.77
N TRP A 434 -17.35 -15.17 6.58
CA TRP A 434 -18.63 -14.62 6.20
C TRP A 434 -18.69 -13.14 6.54
N SER A 435 -19.08 -12.31 5.56
CA SER A 435 -19.01 -10.85 5.65
C SER A 435 -20.28 -10.20 5.08
N PRO A 436 -21.32 -10.02 5.92
CA PRO A 436 -22.48 -9.20 5.56
C PRO A 436 -22.14 -7.72 5.66
N SER A 437 -22.85 -6.90 4.88
CA SER A 437 -22.79 -5.45 4.92
C SER A 437 -24.16 -4.82 4.69
N ALA A 438 -24.42 -3.72 5.40
CA ALA A 438 -25.64 -2.93 5.25
C ALA A 438 -25.27 -1.45 5.30
N HIS A 439 -25.72 -0.69 4.32
CA HIS A 439 -25.47 0.74 4.21
C HIS A 439 -26.78 1.44 3.90
N VAL A 440 -26.99 2.61 4.50
CA VAL A 440 -28.15 3.47 4.24
C VAL A 440 -27.69 4.89 4.03
N SER A 441 -28.28 5.57 3.08
CA SER A 441 -28.11 7.01 2.89
C SER A 441 -29.45 7.74 2.90
N HIS A 442 -29.44 8.91 3.54
CA HIS A 442 -30.59 9.83 3.60
C HIS A 442 -30.19 11.21 3.10
N ARG A 443 -30.86 11.70 2.08
CA ARG A 443 -30.72 13.08 1.56
C ARG A 443 -31.59 14.02 2.37
N VAL A 444 -30.98 14.82 3.23
CA VAL A 444 -31.67 15.76 4.11
C VAL A 444 -32.40 16.83 3.28
N GLY A 445 -33.70 16.93 3.49
CA GLY A 445 -34.54 17.83 2.69
C GLY A 445 -34.63 17.50 1.20
N GLY A 446 -34.26 16.27 0.78
CA GLY A 446 -34.18 15.87 -0.62
C GLY A 446 -32.97 16.47 -1.39
N ASN A 447 -32.08 17.19 -0.71
CA ASN A 447 -30.90 17.81 -1.31
C ASN A 447 -29.75 16.80 -1.43
N ARG A 448 -29.25 16.59 -2.65
CA ARG A 448 -28.12 15.68 -2.91
C ARG A 448 -26.84 16.10 -2.17
N LYS A 449 -26.66 17.38 -1.87
CA LYS A 449 -25.48 17.93 -1.20
C LYS A 449 -25.52 17.79 0.32
N ARG A 450 -26.63 17.33 0.91
CA ARG A 450 -26.78 17.12 2.35
C ARG A 450 -27.15 15.68 2.61
N GLN A 451 -26.19 14.90 3.02
CA GLN A 451 -26.38 13.46 3.16
C GLN A 451 -25.95 12.96 4.53
N LEU A 452 -26.85 12.22 5.16
CA LEU A 452 -26.55 11.35 6.30
C LEU A 452 -26.35 9.94 5.79
N ARG A 453 -25.32 9.24 6.28
CA ARG A 453 -25.05 7.84 5.95
C ARG A 453 -24.76 7.05 7.20
N ALA A 454 -25.22 5.81 7.22
CA ALA A 454 -24.85 4.82 8.23
C ALA A 454 -24.43 3.55 7.52
N SER A 455 -23.39 2.90 8.03
CA SER A 455 -22.83 1.67 7.48
C SER A 455 -22.51 0.71 8.60
N LEU A 456 -22.94 -0.54 8.46
CA LEU A 456 -22.57 -1.66 9.33
C LEU A 456 -22.02 -2.77 8.46
N ALA A 457 -20.78 -3.18 8.68
CA ALA A 457 -20.15 -4.20 7.86
C ALA A 457 -19.23 -5.10 8.68
N ARG A 458 -19.22 -6.39 8.34
CA ARG A 458 -18.25 -7.34 8.85
C ARG A 458 -17.11 -7.48 7.85
N SER A 459 -15.89 -7.35 8.32
CA SER A 459 -14.67 -7.45 7.53
C SER A 459 -13.64 -8.33 8.23
N TYR A 460 -12.54 -8.67 7.55
CA TYR A 460 -11.47 -9.45 8.15
C TYR A 460 -10.11 -9.12 7.51
N ARG A 461 -9.02 -9.49 8.22
CA ARG A 461 -7.65 -9.54 7.72
C ARG A 461 -7.12 -10.95 7.88
N ALA A 462 -6.87 -11.63 6.77
CA ALA A 462 -6.24 -12.95 6.78
C ALA A 462 -4.72 -12.84 6.89
N PRO A 463 -4.04 -13.81 7.53
CA PRO A 463 -2.59 -13.85 7.59
C PRO A 463 -1.95 -13.98 6.21
N PHE A 464 -0.76 -13.39 6.04
CA PHE A 464 0.11 -13.58 4.88
C PHE A 464 1.01 -14.82 5.07
N PHE A 465 1.67 -15.27 4.00
CA PHE A 465 2.56 -16.44 4.07
C PHE A 465 3.73 -16.25 5.05
N ASP A 466 4.37 -15.08 5.01
CA ASP A 466 5.48 -14.72 5.89
C ASP A 466 5.09 -14.67 7.36
N GLU A 467 3.84 -14.30 7.69
CA GLU A 467 3.32 -14.36 9.05
C GLU A 467 3.09 -15.79 9.55
N LEU A 468 2.96 -16.77 8.64
CA LEU A 468 2.65 -18.17 8.94
C LEU A 468 3.88 -19.10 8.89
N LEU A 469 4.97 -18.74 8.19
CA LEU A 469 6.15 -19.55 8.03
C LEU A 469 7.03 -19.49 9.29
N LEU A 470 7.56 -20.64 9.73
CA LEU A 470 8.35 -20.75 10.96
C LEU A 470 9.80 -20.28 10.80
N ARG A 471 10.34 -20.23 9.57
CA ARG A 471 11.75 -19.92 9.34
C ARG A 471 12.14 -18.60 10.01
N PRO A 472 13.09 -18.60 10.97
CA PRO A 472 13.44 -17.41 11.71
C PRO A 472 14.41 -16.53 10.94
N THR A 473 14.39 -15.24 11.32
CA THR A 473 15.55 -14.36 11.17
C THR A 473 16.27 -14.32 12.52
N ILE A 474 17.44 -14.93 12.60
CA ILE A 474 18.26 -14.96 13.82
C ILE A 474 18.91 -13.58 13.99
N ASN A 475 18.80 -13.02 15.20
CA ASN A 475 19.45 -11.74 15.50
C ASN A 475 20.98 -11.90 15.42
N PRO A 476 21.69 -11.11 14.60
CA PRO A 476 23.12 -11.28 14.36
C PRO A 476 23.98 -11.04 15.60
N TYR A 477 23.47 -10.35 16.59
CA TYR A 477 24.17 -10.05 17.86
C TYR A 477 23.82 -11.04 18.98
N ALA A 478 22.82 -11.89 18.76
CA ALA A 478 22.49 -12.97 19.70
C ALA A 478 23.52 -14.11 19.64
N PRO A 479 23.84 -14.77 20.76
CA PRO A 479 24.76 -15.88 20.77
C PRO A 479 24.32 -17.01 19.84
N CYS A 480 25.10 -17.24 18.78
CA CYS A 480 24.89 -18.33 17.86
C CYS A 480 26.24 -18.76 17.27
N PRO A 481 26.71 -20.01 17.54
CA PRO A 481 27.99 -20.48 17.01
C PRO A 481 27.92 -20.66 15.50
N ALA A 482 29.07 -20.75 14.86
CA ALA A 482 29.14 -21.02 13.43
C ALA A 482 28.58 -22.42 13.09
N GLN A 483 28.71 -23.36 14.01
CA GLN A 483 28.25 -24.74 13.87
C GLN A 483 27.47 -25.15 15.14
N GLY A 484 26.37 -25.87 14.98
CA GLY A 484 25.52 -26.32 16.07
C GLY A 484 24.33 -25.37 16.32
N LEU A 485 23.62 -25.63 17.41
CA LEU A 485 22.46 -24.87 17.80
C LEU A 485 22.83 -23.56 18.50
N CYS A 486 22.03 -22.54 18.33
CA CYS A 486 22.22 -21.28 19.04
C CYS A 486 22.02 -21.44 20.55
N GLY A 487 22.68 -20.63 21.36
CA GLY A 487 22.44 -20.50 22.80
C GLY A 487 21.23 -19.60 23.13
N ALA A 488 21.01 -19.33 24.41
CA ALA A 488 20.01 -18.36 24.86
C ALA A 488 20.32 -16.94 24.35
N ASN A 489 19.28 -16.11 24.22
CA ASN A 489 19.40 -14.69 23.84
C ASN A 489 18.72 -13.80 24.88
N GLY A 490 18.99 -12.48 24.82
CA GLY A 490 18.27 -11.46 25.58
C GLY A 490 16.96 -11.06 24.87
N ILE A 491 16.05 -10.46 25.64
CA ILE A 491 14.77 -9.96 25.11
C ILE A 491 14.95 -8.87 24.04
N ASP A 492 15.99 -8.05 24.18
CA ASP A 492 16.43 -7.00 23.24
C ASP A 492 17.11 -7.57 21.98
N LEU A 493 17.54 -8.83 22.03
CA LEU A 493 18.16 -9.58 20.93
C LEU A 493 17.27 -10.72 20.43
N ALA A 494 15.96 -10.57 20.56
CA ALA A 494 15.01 -11.59 20.14
C ALA A 494 15.14 -11.92 18.64
N ASP A 495 14.99 -13.20 18.29
CA ASP A 495 14.83 -13.65 16.91
C ASP A 495 13.44 -13.28 16.42
N SER A 496 13.19 -13.28 15.12
CA SER A 496 11.86 -13.13 14.58
C SER A 496 11.44 -14.35 13.77
N SER A 497 10.19 -14.80 13.91
CA SER A 497 9.61 -15.89 13.12
C SER A 497 8.14 -15.66 12.85
N GLY A 498 7.56 -16.41 11.91
CA GLY A 498 6.10 -16.46 11.76
C GLY A 498 5.44 -17.38 12.77
N ASN A 499 4.10 -17.47 12.68
CA ASN A 499 3.27 -18.29 13.56
C ASN A 499 2.21 -19.06 12.75
N PRO A 500 2.38 -20.36 12.50
CA PRO A 500 1.42 -21.14 11.70
C PRO A 500 0.06 -21.33 12.37
N ALA A 501 -0.07 -21.03 13.68
CA ALA A 501 -1.33 -21.06 14.41
C ALA A 501 -2.13 -19.75 14.31
N LEU A 502 -1.64 -18.75 13.57
CA LEU A 502 -2.27 -17.45 13.45
C LEU A 502 -3.63 -17.56 12.75
N ARG A 503 -4.65 -16.91 13.33
CA ARG A 503 -6.01 -16.86 12.81
C ARG A 503 -6.30 -15.50 12.18
N PRO A 504 -7.25 -15.42 11.21
CA PRO A 504 -7.72 -14.15 10.68
C PRO A 504 -8.32 -13.25 11.76
N GLU A 505 -7.92 -11.97 11.77
CA GLU A 505 -8.65 -10.95 12.51
C GLU A 505 -10.02 -10.74 11.86
N ARG A 506 -11.07 -10.57 12.68
CA ARG A 506 -12.44 -10.30 12.23
C ARG A 506 -12.92 -9.02 12.89
N ALA A 507 -13.55 -8.15 12.11
CA ALA A 507 -14.04 -6.89 12.63
C ALA A 507 -15.52 -6.67 12.29
N LEU A 508 -16.26 -6.17 13.26
CA LEU A 508 -17.56 -5.52 13.03
C LEU A 508 -17.32 -4.01 13.05
N GLY A 509 -17.67 -3.34 11.96
CA GLY A 509 -17.46 -1.90 11.77
C GLY A 509 -18.75 -1.14 11.65
N LEU A 510 -18.88 -0.04 12.40
CA LEU A 510 -19.94 0.95 12.30
C LEU A 510 -19.35 2.26 11.83
N ASN A 511 -19.97 2.91 10.83
CA ASN A 511 -19.68 4.28 10.41
C ASN A 511 -20.98 5.08 10.37
N LEU A 512 -20.92 6.31 10.88
CA LEU A 512 -21.97 7.31 10.76
C LEU A 512 -21.35 8.58 10.18
N SER A 513 -21.87 9.09 9.08
CA SER A 513 -21.31 10.28 8.45
C SER A 513 -22.37 11.27 8.03
N TYR A 514 -22.00 12.55 8.10
CA TYR A 514 -22.77 13.66 7.52
C TYR A 514 -21.86 14.44 6.58
N ALA A 515 -22.32 14.61 5.35
CA ALA A 515 -21.66 15.45 4.34
C ALA A 515 -22.56 16.63 3.97
N HIS A 516 -21.95 17.82 3.87
CA HIS A 516 -22.60 19.06 3.47
C HIS A 516 -21.82 19.71 2.33
N GLY A 517 -22.38 19.63 1.13
CA GLY A 517 -21.83 20.31 -0.05
C GLY A 517 -22.31 21.75 -0.16
N PHE A 518 -21.38 22.63 -0.48
CA PHE A 518 -21.59 24.05 -0.80
C PHE A 518 -21.25 24.26 -2.27
N GLY A 519 -22.00 25.12 -2.99
CA GLY A 519 -21.72 25.33 -4.40
C GLY A 519 -21.68 24.03 -5.21
N ARG A 520 -20.68 23.84 -6.08
CA ARG A 520 -20.52 22.65 -6.92
C ARG A 520 -19.39 21.72 -6.48
N ASP A 521 -18.32 22.28 -5.94
CA ASP A 521 -17.05 21.56 -5.72
C ASP A 521 -16.57 21.60 -4.26
N SER A 522 -17.31 22.29 -3.37
CA SER A 522 -17.00 22.36 -1.94
C SER A 522 -17.84 21.40 -1.11
N GLU A 523 -17.20 20.73 -0.15
CA GLU A 523 -17.85 19.82 0.79
C GLU A 523 -17.12 19.83 2.15
N VAL A 524 -17.91 19.78 3.22
CA VAL A 524 -17.45 19.50 4.58
C VAL A 524 -18.13 18.24 5.06
N SER A 525 -17.39 17.33 5.66
CA SER A 525 -17.92 16.07 6.19
C SER A 525 -17.41 15.78 7.58
N VAL A 526 -18.26 15.11 8.34
CA VAL A 526 -17.97 14.56 9.67
C VAL A 526 -18.22 13.06 9.60
N GLU A 527 -17.31 12.26 10.11
CA GLU A 527 -17.46 10.81 10.20
C GLU A 527 -17.11 10.30 11.59
N LEU A 528 -18.06 9.62 12.22
CA LEU A 528 -17.88 8.85 13.44
C LEU A 528 -17.71 7.37 13.06
N TYR A 529 -16.75 6.69 13.66
CA TYR A 529 -16.54 5.28 13.40
C TYR A 529 -16.23 4.49 14.67
N ALA A 530 -16.64 3.22 14.65
CA ALA A 530 -16.29 2.24 15.67
C ALA A 530 -15.91 0.90 15.00
N ARG A 531 -14.99 0.18 15.61
CA ARG A 531 -14.59 -1.18 15.21
C ARG A 531 -14.45 -2.05 16.44
N ASP A 532 -15.04 -3.23 16.39
CA ASP A 532 -14.80 -4.31 17.36
C ASP A 532 -14.06 -5.42 16.61
N ILE A 533 -12.79 -5.65 16.96
CA ILE A 533 -11.89 -6.56 16.27
C ILE A 533 -11.63 -7.76 17.18
N SER A 534 -12.03 -8.93 16.77
CA SER A 534 -11.72 -10.20 17.42
C SER A 534 -10.52 -10.88 16.78
N ASP A 535 -9.84 -11.76 17.54
CA ASP A 535 -8.60 -12.43 17.12
C ASP A 535 -7.53 -11.42 16.67
N LYS A 536 -7.40 -10.29 17.39
CA LYS A 536 -6.49 -9.20 17.04
C LYS A 536 -5.05 -9.70 16.95
N ASN A 537 -4.43 -9.54 15.77
CA ASN A 537 -3.02 -9.84 15.57
C ASN A 537 -2.17 -8.71 16.14
N ALA A 538 -1.33 -9.04 17.08
CA ALA A 538 -0.32 -8.13 17.62
C ALA A 538 1.01 -8.86 17.77
N GLN A 539 2.07 -8.09 17.95
CA GLN A 539 3.39 -8.63 18.16
C GLN A 539 3.47 -9.24 19.57
N GLU A 540 3.94 -10.45 19.66
CA GLU A 540 4.29 -11.12 20.90
C GLU A 540 5.81 -11.26 20.99
N VAL A 541 6.39 -10.99 22.16
CA VAL A 541 7.78 -11.34 22.49
C VAL A 541 7.71 -12.39 23.58
N ALA A 542 8.05 -13.62 23.25
CA ALA A 542 7.95 -14.76 24.17
C ALA A 542 9.24 -15.56 24.24
N LEU A 543 9.58 -16.04 25.46
CA LEU A 543 10.65 -16.99 25.65
C LEU A 543 10.10 -18.40 25.36
N VAL A 544 10.54 -19.01 24.28
CA VAL A 544 10.01 -20.29 23.78
C VAL A 544 11.14 -21.25 23.35
N ASP A 545 10.84 -22.53 23.42
CA ASP A 545 11.70 -23.55 22.82
C ASP A 545 11.57 -23.50 21.31
N VAL A 546 12.72 -23.47 20.64
CA VAL A 546 12.80 -23.36 19.18
C VAL A 546 13.75 -24.40 18.61
N PRO A 547 13.51 -24.92 17.40
CA PRO A 547 14.32 -26.00 16.83
C PRO A 547 15.72 -25.59 16.43
N TRP A 548 16.04 -24.30 16.34
CA TRP A 548 17.35 -23.77 15.98
C TRP A 548 18.23 -23.42 17.18
N ALA A 549 17.78 -23.75 18.41
CA ALA A 549 18.55 -23.45 19.62
C ALA A 549 18.54 -24.61 20.61
N SER A 550 19.58 -24.67 21.43
CA SER A 550 19.76 -25.64 22.52
C SER A 550 19.15 -25.19 23.86
N ALA A 551 18.66 -23.96 23.92
CA ALA A 551 18.01 -23.36 25.08
C ALA A 551 16.83 -22.51 24.62
N PRO A 552 15.84 -22.22 25.49
CA PRO A 552 14.75 -21.30 25.16
C PRO A 552 15.29 -19.94 24.70
N ARG A 553 14.64 -19.37 23.66
CA ARG A 553 15.01 -18.07 23.10
C ARG A 553 13.83 -17.11 23.12
N TYR A 554 14.12 -15.83 23.28
CA TYR A 554 13.14 -14.80 23.00
C TYR A 554 12.90 -14.74 21.49
N VAL A 555 11.63 -14.82 21.11
CA VAL A 555 11.18 -14.76 19.71
C VAL A 555 10.07 -13.74 19.59
N ILE A 556 10.22 -12.85 18.60
CA ILE A 556 9.19 -11.90 18.17
C ILE A 556 8.37 -12.58 17.07
N ARG A 557 7.07 -12.67 17.26
CA ARG A 557 6.14 -13.22 16.26
C ARG A 557 4.77 -12.55 16.35
N GLN A 558 3.96 -12.69 15.31
CA GLN A 558 2.55 -12.30 15.37
C GLN A 558 1.76 -13.35 16.15
N ALA A 559 0.89 -12.91 17.04
CA ALA A 559 -0.02 -13.75 17.79
C ALA A 559 -1.42 -13.13 17.86
N ASN A 560 -2.46 -13.97 18.01
CA ASN A 560 -3.80 -13.47 18.25
C ASN A 560 -3.95 -13.08 19.73
N LEU A 561 -3.84 -11.80 20.04
CA LEU A 561 -3.90 -11.24 21.38
C LEU A 561 -5.29 -10.61 21.64
N GLY A 562 -6.29 -11.46 21.89
CA GLY A 562 -7.60 -11.06 22.35
C GLY A 562 -8.42 -10.18 21.40
N GLN A 563 -8.98 -9.11 21.93
CA GLN A 563 -9.85 -8.18 21.22
C GLN A 563 -9.25 -6.77 21.18
N ALA A 564 -9.59 -6.03 20.12
CA ALA A 564 -9.32 -4.60 20.08
C ALA A 564 -10.60 -3.83 19.78
N ARG A 565 -10.82 -2.75 20.53
CA ARG A 565 -11.92 -1.79 20.28
C ARG A 565 -11.31 -0.49 19.77
N VAL A 566 -11.89 0.04 18.71
CA VAL A 566 -11.47 1.29 18.07
C VAL A 566 -12.66 2.20 17.94
N ARG A 567 -12.48 3.48 18.22
CA ARG A 567 -13.46 4.53 17.95
C ARG A 567 -12.75 5.79 17.50
N GLY A 568 -13.42 6.59 16.71
CA GLY A 568 -12.83 7.85 16.27
C GLY A 568 -13.80 8.77 15.55
N LEU A 569 -13.28 9.95 15.25
CA LEU A 569 -13.95 11.04 14.55
C LEU A 569 -13.02 11.60 13.50
N ASP A 570 -13.49 11.73 12.27
CA ASP A 570 -12.81 12.46 11.19
C ASP A 570 -13.64 13.67 10.77
N LEU A 571 -13.00 14.83 10.72
CA LEU A 571 -13.52 16.06 10.12
C LEU A 571 -12.73 16.31 8.84
N GLU A 572 -13.41 16.50 7.72
CA GLU A 572 -12.79 16.79 6.44
C GLU A 572 -13.45 17.97 5.77
N ALA A 573 -12.66 18.80 5.11
CA ALA A 573 -13.13 19.92 4.31
C ALA A 573 -12.41 19.96 2.96
N ARG A 574 -13.15 20.20 1.90
CA ARG A 574 -12.67 20.55 0.56
C ARG A 574 -13.42 21.78 0.11
N LEU A 575 -12.71 22.86 -0.14
CA LEU A 575 -13.28 24.17 -0.40
C LEU A 575 -12.70 24.71 -1.71
N ALA A 576 -13.57 24.90 -2.69
CA ALA A 576 -13.24 25.60 -3.93
C ALA A 576 -13.67 27.07 -3.80
N GLY A 577 -12.74 27.99 -3.88
CA GLY A 577 -13.01 29.41 -3.64
C GLY A 577 -14.07 30.02 -4.58
N LYS A 578 -14.21 29.46 -5.79
CA LYS A 578 -15.28 29.86 -6.74
C LYS A 578 -16.71 29.62 -6.22
N ASP A 579 -16.89 28.71 -5.26
CA ASP A 579 -18.20 28.45 -4.65
C ASP A 579 -18.60 29.54 -3.63
N PHE A 580 -17.65 30.40 -3.23
CA PHE A 580 -17.82 31.44 -2.22
C PHE A 580 -17.72 32.86 -2.82
N SER A 581 -16.74 33.09 -3.72
CA SER A 581 -16.52 34.39 -4.31
C SER A 581 -15.76 34.29 -5.64
N PRO A 582 -16.08 35.13 -6.65
CA PRO A 582 -15.32 35.24 -7.87
C PRO A 582 -13.84 35.62 -7.63
N THR A 583 -13.52 36.41 -6.62
CA THR A 583 -12.16 36.79 -6.26
C THR A 583 -11.33 35.62 -5.76
N LEU A 584 -11.97 34.60 -5.20
CA LEU A 584 -11.33 33.38 -4.72
C LEU A 584 -11.41 32.24 -5.75
N ALA A 585 -11.87 32.47 -6.97
CA ALA A 585 -12.16 31.43 -7.96
C ALA A 585 -10.97 30.52 -8.28
N HIS A 586 -9.75 30.99 -8.05
CA HIS A 586 -8.50 30.27 -8.31
C HIS A 586 -7.88 29.61 -7.08
N LEU A 587 -8.54 29.72 -5.91
CA LEU A 587 -8.08 29.12 -4.65
C LEU A 587 -8.83 27.82 -4.38
N GLU A 588 -8.09 26.78 -4.08
CA GLU A 588 -8.61 25.52 -3.54
C GLU A 588 -7.95 25.24 -2.18
N LEU A 589 -8.75 24.89 -1.19
CA LEU A 589 -8.28 24.52 0.14
C LEU A 589 -8.82 23.14 0.52
N SER A 590 -8.03 22.38 1.24
CA SER A 590 -8.46 21.11 1.81
C SER A 590 -7.82 20.90 3.19
N GLY A 591 -8.54 20.24 4.07
CA GLY A 591 -8.00 19.94 5.39
C GLY A 591 -8.74 18.80 6.06
N SER A 592 -8.10 18.19 7.05
CA SER A 592 -8.73 17.20 7.91
C SER A 592 -8.13 17.22 9.32
N ILE A 593 -8.95 16.88 10.28
CA ILE A 593 -8.56 16.56 11.65
C ILE A 593 -9.21 15.23 11.99
N GLY A 594 -8.39 14.28 12.46
CA GLY A 594 -8.85 12.97 12.91
C GLY A 594 -8.46 12.74 14.36
N LEU A 595 -9.42 12.23 15.13
CA LEU A 595 -9.23 11.75 16.51
C LEU A 595 -9.47 10.24 16.51
N ALA A 596 -8.62 9.49 17.19
CA ALA A 596 -8.74 8.04 17.26
C ALA A 596 -8.32 7.53 18.65
N ASP A 597 -9.09 6.61 19.17
CA ASP A 597 -8.80 5.90 20.41
C ASP A 597 -8.97 4.40 20.20
N SER A 598 -8.08 3.60 20.73
CA SER A 598 -8.21 2.13 20.71
C SER A 598 -7.63 1.48 21.95
N THR A 599 -8.11 0.28 22.24
CA THR A 599 -7.65 -0.52 23.39
C THR A 599 -7.55 -1.99 22.99
N LEU A 600 -6.41 -2.62 23.29
CA LEU A 600 -6.19 -4.07 23.18
C LEU A 600 -6.40 -4.72 24.53
N SER A 601 -7.32 -5.70 24.62
CA SER A 601 -7.75 -6.30 25.89
C SER A 601 -6.65 -7.08 26.63
N GLU A 602 -5.77 -7.74 25.88
CA GLU A 602 -4.73 -8.63 26.44
C GLU A 602 -3.40 -7.90 26.75
N LEU A 603 -3.31 -6.62 26.38
CA LEU A 603 -2.12 -5.82 26.71
C LEU A 603 -2.40 -4.92 27.91
N PRO A 604 -1.47 -4.84 28.88
CA PRO A 604 -1.64 -3.95 30.02
C PRO A 604 -1.58 -2.48 29.60
N GLY A 605 -2.41 -1.63 30.20
CA GLY A 605 -2.32 -0.17 30.05
C GLY A 605 -1.15 0.42 30.83
N PRO A 606 -0.82 1.69 30.60
CA PRO A 606 -1.26 2.52 29.48
C PRO A 606 -0.60 2.12 28.16
N ASP A 607 -0.90 2.86 27.09
CA ASP A 607 -0.29 2.74 25.74
C ASP A 607 -0.69 1.48 24.98
N ASN A 608 -1.71 0.74 25.44
CA ASN A 608 -2.20 -0.51 24.85
C ASN A 608 -3.17 -0.27 23.67
N HIS A 609 -2.83 0.66 22.79
CA HIS A 609 -3.59 0.94 21.57
C HIS A 609 -2.97 0.28 20.33
N ILE A 610 -3.67 0.34 19.20
CA ILE A 610 -3.21 -0.26 17.94
C ILE A 610 -1.95 0.43 17.44
N ALA A 611 -0.92 -0.34 17.17
CA ALA A 611 0.35 0.17 16.65
C ALA A 611 0.18 0.96 15.34
N GLY A 612 0.80 2.14 15.28
CA GLY A 612 0.72 3.07 14.16
C GLY A 612 -0.54 3.95 14.13
N GLN A 613 -1.47 3.76 15.07
CA GLN A 613 -2.60 4.67 15.27
C GLN A 613 -2.14 5.86 16.12
N SER A 614 -2.17 7.07 15.55
CA SER A 614 -1.94 8.29 16.33
C SER A 614 -3.23 8.75 17.01
N PRO A 615 -3.19 9.27 18.26
CA PRO A 615 -4.39 9.72 18.99
C PRO A 615 -5.10 10.86 18.28
N TRP A 616 -4.36 11.70 17.58
CA TRP A 616 -4.91 12.70 16.67
C TRP A 616 -3.98 12.93 15.49
N ARG A 617 -4.52 13.49 14.40
CA ARG A 617 -3.79 13.85 13.20
C ARG A 617 -4.42 15.07 12.55
N ALA A 618 -3.60 15.90 11.92
CA ALA A 618 -4.08 17.05 11.17
C ALA A 618 -3.42 17.15 9.81
N LYS A 619 -4.18 17.60 8.82
CA LYS A 619 -3.69 17.94 7.48
C LYS A 619 -4.30 19.24 7.02
N LEU A 620 -3.53 20.02 6.27
CA LEU A 620 -3.96 21.24 5.59
C LEU A 620 -3.25 21.29 4.24
N GLY A 621 -4.00 21.54 3.18
CA GLY A 621 -3.46 21.71 1.84
C GLY A 621 -4.20 22.80 1.10
N GLY A 622 -3.55 23.35 0.08
CA GLY A 622 -4.18 24.32 -0.80
C GLY A 622 -3.42 24.50 -2.09
N SER A 623 -4.11 25.04 -3.09
CA SER A 623 -3.53 25.45 -4.35
C SER A 623 -4.12 26.77 -4.83
N TYR A 624 -3.30 27.56 -5.53
CA TYR A 624 -3.70 28.80 -6.14
C TYR A 624 -3.19 28.87 -7.58
N SER A 625 -4.10 29.03 -8.53
CA SER A 625 -3.78 29.20 -9.94
C SER A 625 -3.67 30.69 -10.26
N LEU A 626 -2.51 31.14 -10.71
CA LEU A 626 -2.30 32.56 -11.06
C LEU A 626 -3.10 32.92 -12.32
N GLN A 627 -3.71 34.11 -12.32
CA GLN A 627 -4.50 34.61 -13.47
C GLN A 627 -3.61 35.12 -14.60
N SER A 628 -2.47 35.72 -14.26
CA SER A 628 -1.56 36.35 -15.20
C SER A 628 -0.57 35.41 -15.87
N LEU A 629 -0.34 34.23 -15.26
CA LEU A 629 0.61 33.22 -15.73
C LEU A 629 -0.06 31.84 -15.64
N PRO A 630 0.24 30.93 -16.57
CA PRO A 630 -0.25 29.54 -16.49
C PRO A 630 0.52 28.74 -15.44
N LEU A 631 0.52 29.25 -14.20
CA LEU A 631 1.26 28.75 -13.05
C LEU A 631 0.30 28.48 -11.88
N THR A 632 0.34 27.26 -11.36
CA THR A 632 -0.36 26.88 -10.14
C THR A 632 0.67 26.62 -9.05
N LEU A 633 0.49 27.26 -7.90
CA LEU A 633 1.26 27.03 -6.68
C LEU A 633 0.44 26.24 -5.70
N GLY A 634 1.06 25.32 -4.98
CA GLY A 634 0.38 24.53 -3.97
C GLY A 634 1.25 24.26 -2.75
N PHE A 635 0.60 23.96 -1.65
CA PHE A 635 1.23 23.52 -0.41
C PHE A 635 0.42 22.39 0.21
N ASP A 636 1.08 21.58 1.01
CA ASP A 636 0.45 20.68 1.96
C ASP A 636 1.30 20.56 3.23
N ALA A 637 0.62 20.55 4.36
CA ALA A 637 1.19 20.37 5.68
C ALA A 637 0.46 19.26 6.41
N SER A 638 1.20 18.46 7.17
CA SER A 638 0.58 17.46 8.05
C SER A 638 1.34 17.33 9.37
N TYR A 639 0.63 16.91 10.39
CA TYR A 639 1.20 16.70 11.71
C TYR A 639 0.66 15.42 12.34
N LEU A 640 1.59 14.60 12.87
CA LEU A 640 1.32 13.49 13.75
C LEU A 640 2.05 13.75 15.09
N PRO A 641 1.40 13.63 16.24
CA PRO A 641 2.05 13.81 17.55
C PRO A 641 3.03 12.66 17.84
N GLU A 642 3.89 12.88 18.79
CA GLU A 642 4.66 11.81 19.42
C GLU A 642 3.73 10.85 20.17
N ASP A 643 4.16 9.61 20.32
CA ASP A 643 3.32 8.57 20.91
C ASP A 643 4.12 7.40 21.45
N TRP A 644 3.62 6.80 22.55
CA TRP A 644 4.06 5.52 23.07
C TRP A 644 3.03 4.45 22.71
N VAL A 645 3.47 3.31 22.22
CA VAL A 645 2.62 2.16 21.89
C VAL A 645 3.16 0.92 22.57
N ARG A 646 2.32 0.20 23.28
CA ARG A 646 2.65 -1.12 23.81
C ARG A 646 2.47 -2.15 22.71
N SER A 647 3.58 -2.66 22.19
CA SER A 647 3.58 -3.64 21.10
C SER A 647 3.40 -5.08 21.60
N SER A 648 3.85 -5.37 22.84
CA SER A 648 3.66 -6.67 23.51
C SER A 648 3.55 -6.49 25.03
N GLY A 649 3.33 -7.58 25.75
CA GLY A 649 3.32 -7.56 27.24
C GLY A 649 4.60 -6.99 27.84
N SER A 650 5.74 -7.18 27.16
CA SER A 650 7.07 -6.80 27.63
C SER A 650 7.73 -5.68 26.82
N GLN A 651 7.09 -5.15 25.77
CA GLN A 651 7.70 -4.13 24.91
C GLN A 651 6.78 -2.92 24.72
N ARG A 652 7.35 -1.72 24.86
CA ARG A 652 6.76 -0.45 24.44
C ARG A 652 7.66 0.25 23.42
N VAL A 653 7.05 1.00 22.55
CA VAL A 653 7.75 1.74 21.49
C VAL A 653 7.31 3.19 21.53
N TYR A 654 8.27 4.10 21.65
CA TYR A 654 8.06 5.53 21.44
C TYR A 654 8.48 5.93 20.04
N GLU A 655 7.72 6.80 19.44
CA GLU A 655 8.08 7.46 18.18
C GLU A 655 7.82 8.97 18.28
N SER A 656 8.81 9.77 17.88
CA SER A 656 8.71 11.23 17.88
C SER A 656 7.60 11.75 16.97
N SER A 657 7.18 12.99 17.17
CA SER A 657 6.26 13.72 16.30
C SER A 657 6.77 13.78 14.86
N ARG A 658 5.83 13.91 13.90
CA ARG A 658 6.16 14.01 12.47
C ARG A 658 5.43 15.19 11.83
N PRO A 659 5.98 16.41 11.90
CA PRO A 659 5.55 17.51 11.05
C PRO A 659 6.04 17.28 9.61
N THR A 660 5.24 17.63 8.62
CA THR A 660 5.65 17.70 7.22
C THR A 660 5.15 18.99 6.59
N LEU A 661 5.94 19.60 5.73
CA LEU A 661 5.56 20.73 4.90
C LEU A 661 6.11 20.49 3.51
N ASN A 662 5.24 20.55 2.51
CA ASN A 662 5.59 20.39 1.12
C ASN A 662 5.07 21.59 0.32
N LEU A 663 5.82 22.02 -0.68
CA LEU A 663 5.42 23.05 -1.64
C LEU A 663 5.51 22.48 -3.05
N ASN A 664 4.63 22.91 -3.94
CA ASN A 664 4.69 22.53 -5.33
C ASN A 664 4.34 23.70 -6.25
N ALA A 665 4.93 23.70 -7.44
CA ALA A 665 4.60 24.62 -8.52
C ALA A 665 4.42 23.82 -9.81
N SER A 666 3.38 24.12 -10.57
CA SER A 666 3.11 23.54 -11.89
C SER A 666 2.94 24.64 -12.92
N TRP A 667 3.84 24.70 -13.89
CA TRP A 667 3.87 25.70 -14.94
C TRP A 667 3.58 25.06 -16.30
N ASN A 668 2.47 25.45 -16.92
CA ASN A 668 2.14 25.09 -18.29
C ASN A 668 2.92 25.99 -19.25
N VAL A 669 4.16 25.58 -19.58
CA VAL A 669 5.08 26.35 -20.47
C VAL A 669 4.47 26.52 -21.85
N SER A 670 3.75 25.49 -22.34
CA SER A 670 2.98 25.52 -23.58
C SER A 670 1.77 24.58 -23.46
N LYS A 671 0.95 24.48 -24.51
CA LYS A 671 -0.15 23.52 -24.59
C LYS A 671 0.32 22.07 -24.54
N ALA A 672 1.56 21.80 -24.94
CA ALA A 672 2.15 20.47 -24.98
C ALA A 672 3.09 20.19 -23.79
N THR A 673 3.61 21.23 -23.12
CA THR A 673 4.71 21.08 -22.16
C THR A 673 4.37 21.66 -20.80
N VAL A 674 4.58 20.85 -19.77
CA VAL A 674 4.41 21.23 -18.36
C VAL A 674 5.72 21.01 -17.61
N LEU A 675 6.12 22.00 -16.84
CA LEU A 675 7.25 21.93 -15.90
C LEU A 675 6.68 21.96 -14.47
N ARG A 676 7.17 21.06 -13.62
CA ARG A 676 6.75 21.01 -12.20
C ARG A 676 7.94 20.98 -11.28
N LEU A 677 7.80 21.67 -10.15
CA LEU A 677 8.74 21.66 -9.03
C LEU A 677 8.02 21.19 -7.78
N ASN A 678 8.55 20.16 -7.12
CA ASN A 678 8.10 19.73 -5.80
C ASN A 678 9.24 19.86 -4.78
N LEU A 679 8.93 20.48 -3.67
CA LEU A 679 9.80 20.65 -2.51
C LEU A 679 9.14 19.90 -1.36
N ASP A 680 9.62 18.69 -1.03
CA ASP A 680 9.02 17.85 -0.03
C ASP A 680 9.83 17.86 1.27
N ASN A 681 9.12 17.73 2.40
CA ASN A 681 9.71 17.65 3.74
C ASN A 681 10.62 18.85 4.05
N LEU A 682 10.09 20.06 3.90
CA LEU A 682 10.82 21.31 4.15
C LEU A 682 11.13 21.56 5.63
N LEU A 683 10.54 20.79 6.53
CA LEU A 683 10.80 20.79 7.97
C LEU A 683 11.47 19.45 8.37
N PRO A 684 12.68 19.15 7.87
CA PRO A 684 13.32 17.87 8.18
C PRO A 684 13.75 17.82 9.63
N GLN A 685 13.12 16.95 10.43
CA GLN A 685 13.50 16.68 11.81
C GLN A 685 14.10 15.28 11.92
N ARG A 686 15.10 15.10 12.78
CA ARG A 686 15.57 13.74 13.11
C ARG A 686 14.42 12.96 13.72
N LYS A 687 14.20 11.74 13.21
CA LYS A 687 13.19 10.83 13.74
C LYS A 687 13.79 10.09 14.93
N SER A 688 13.16 10.19 16.09
CA SER A 688 13.55 9.47 17.29
C SER A 688 12.59 8.33 17.55
N ARG A 689 13.16 7.17 17.86
CA ARG A 689 12.45 5.97 18.29
C ARG A 689 13.12 5.39 19.53
N ILE A 690 12.31 4.94 20.49
CA ILE A 690 12.80 4.22 21.67
C ILE A 690 12.05 2.89 21.73
N ASP A 691 12.78 1.79 21.65
CA ASP A 691 12.27 0.46 21.95
C ASP A 691 12.62 0.15 23.41
N GLU A 692 11.62 0.03 24.26
CA GLU A 692 11.74 -0.26 25.69
C GLU A 692 11.27 -1.69 25.93
N PHE A 693 12.14 -2.51 26.51
CA PHE A 693 11.85 -3.89 26.91
C PHE A 693 11.89 -4.00 28.44
N GLN A 694 10.87 -4.62 29.00
CA GLN A 694 10.77 -4.90 30.41
C GLN A 694 10.97 -6.39 30.66
N GLU A 695 12.00 -6.73 31.42
CA GLU A 695 12.29 -8.11 31.84
C GLU A 695 12.42 -8.15 33.37
N ARG A 696 11.46 -8.79 34.06
CA ARG A 696 11.39 -8.89 35.52
C ARG A 696 11.69 -7.53 36.20
N ASP A 697 12.92 -7.37 36.70
CA ASP A 697 13.38 -6.17 37.45
C ASP A 697 14.27 -5.24 36.61
N SER A 698 14.38 -5.48 35.31
CA SER A 698 15.22 -4.64 34.44
C SER A 698 14.43 -4.03 33.30
N ILE A 699 14.78 -2.81 32.91
CA ILE A 699 14.27 -2.12 31.73
C ILE A 699 15.45 -1.89 30.78
N VAL A 700 15.34 -2.38 29.56
CA VAL A 700 16.32 -2.14 28.50
C VAL A 700 15.70 -1.19 27.48
N ARG A 701 16.41 -0.10 27.14
CA ARG A 701 15.97 0.91 26.17
C ARG A 701 16.98 1.03 25.04
N LEU A 702 16.52 0.78 23.81
CA LEU A 702 17.26 1.10 22.60
C LEU A 702 16.71 2.39 22.00
N SER A 703 17.46 3.47 22.13
CA SER A 703 17.13 4.77 21.54
C SER A 703 17.81 4.91 20.18
N THR A 704 17.06 5.20 19.14
CA THR A 704 17.54 5.33 17.74
C THR A 704 17.14 6.69 17.18
N TRP A 705 18.07 7.37 16.52
CA TRP A 705 17.84 8.63 15.81
C TRP A 705 18.19 8.48 14.34
N ASN A 706 17.20 8.66 13.49
CA ASN A 706 17.34 8.56 12.04
C ASN A 706 17.40 9.95 11.40
N ALA A 707 18.36 10.15 10.52
CA ALA A 707 18.42 11.36 9.70
C ALA A 707 17.21 11.42 8.77
N ASN A 708 16.68 12.63 8.57
CA ASN A 708 15.60 12.91 7.64
C ASN A 708 15.99 14.13 6.79
N HIS A 709 15.62 14.14 5.52
CA HIS A 709 16.11 15.15 4.56
C HIS A 709 14.95 15.78 3.79
N ALA A 710 15.12 17.03 3.40
CA ALA A 710 14.28 17.64 2.39
C ALA A 710 14.58 17.02 1.01
N ARG A 711 13.55 16.94 0.16
CA ARG A 711 13.62 16.41 -1.20
C ARG A 711 13.17 17.46 -2.20
N ILE A 712 13.92 17.61 -3.26
CA ILE A 712 13.59 18.47 -4.41
C ILE A 712 13.38 17.58 -5.62
N VAL A 713 12.28 17.79 -6.34
CA VAL A 713 11.96 17.06 -7.57
C VAL A 713 11.58 18.08 -8.65
N VAL A 714 12.26 18.02 -9.78
CA VAL A 714 11.89 18.74 -11.00
C VAL A 714 11.37 17.75 -12.02
N ARG A 715 10.18 18.00 -12.55
CA ARG A 715 9.53 17.18 -13.56
C ARG A 715 9.29 17.99 -14.83
N PHE A 716 9.63 17.37 -15.93
CA PHE A 716 9.30 17.82 -17.28
C PHE A 716 8.34 16.80 -17.92
N GLU A 717 7.30 17.29 -18.54
CA GLU A 717 6.31 16.48 -19.26
C GLU A 717 5.97 17.16 -20.58
N THR A 718 6.04 16.42 -21.68
CA THR A 718 5.68 16.94 -23.01
C THR A 718 4.90 15.93 -23.82
N SER A 719 3.90 16.40 -24.56
CA SER A 719 3.21 15.66 -25.61
C SER A 719 4.01 15.83 -26.91
N LEU A 720 4.27 14.70 -27.60
CA LEU A 720 5.05 14.63 -28.83
C LEU A 720 4.12 14.58 -30.05
#